data_aee8f9255ffce68f55475dc74b18a3ee
#
_entry.id   aee8f9255ffce68f55475dc74b18a3ee
#
_cell.length_a   1.000
_cell.length_b   1.000
_cell.length_c   1.000
_cell.angle_alpha   90.00
_cell.angle_beta   90.00
_cell.angle_gamma   90.00
#
_symmetry.space_group_name_H-M   'P 1'
#
loop_
_entity.id
_entity.type
_entity.pdbx_description
1 polymer ?
#
loop_
_entity_poly.entity_id
_entity_poly.type
_entity_poly.pdbx_seq_one_letter_code
_entity_poly.pdbx_strand_id
1 'polypeptide(L)'
;MVSAWLGTGCWLDLARLAGDPKRNRAQESWARWLILYVLAYNPRMSLFTGSASGPSTLPPPDSALLQGLNAEQRAAVALPREHALILAGAGSGKTRVLTTRIAWLLQSGQCAPAGVLAVTFTNKAAKEMLTRLSAMLPVNVRGMWIGTFHGLCNRFLRAHWKLANLPQSFQILDTQDQLSAIKRLYKQYSVDDERFPAKQTQWFIAACKEDGLRPADVEARDADARKKVEIYQLYEDQCQREGVVDFGELMLRSFELLRDNDPLREHYQRRFGHVLIDEFQDTNRLQYAWIKQLSSPTSAVFAVGDDDQSIYAFRGARVGNMADFVREFGVRHQIKLEQNYRSHSNILDSANALISHNQGRLGKNLRTDQGPGEPVRVHESTSDFAEAQWMVDEMRQLLRDGQNGDGSQGIASRNEIAVLYRSNAQSRVIETALFNAAMPYRVYGGLRFFERAEIKHALAYLRLLENPRDDTSFMRVVNFPPRGIGARSTEQLQDAAQSAGCSLHDAVSAVAGKAGANLSAFVAKLDVLREQTHGMGLRGIVETVLAHSGLIEHYQAEREGADRVENLQELVSAAESFVSVEGFGRDAVALPVDMDTGETAETGETLSPLAAFLTHAALESGENQALAGAEAIQMMTVHAAKGLEFDAVFITGLEEGLFPHENALSDHQGLEEERRMMYVAITRARKRLYLSHAQTRMLHGQTRYNIRSRFFDELPEHTLKWLSVAAKGLNPASAWGSSRKHDAVAASTDWTSAISPASPATASGANAWVRSGVPVFHNKFGEGAVLSIEGSGEDARAQVKFGRHGVKWLALSVAKLTPV
;
A
#
# COMPACT_ATOMS: atom_id res chain seq x y z
N MET A 1 -35.72 5.07 38.90
CA MET A 1 -36.47 6.34 38.71
C MET A 1 -35.61 7.60 38.88
N VAL A 2 -34.30 7.56 38.79
CA VAL A 2 -33.40 8.71 38.89
C VAL A 2 -32.71 9.07 37.55
N SER A 3 -32.67 8.14 36.60
CA SER A 3 -31.99 8.34 35.30
C SER A 3 -32.83 9.07 34.23
N ALA A 4 -34.11 9.41 34.48
CA ALA A 4 -34.96 10.05 33.48
C ALA A 4 -35.13 11.58 33.69
N TRP A 5 -34.37 12.21 34.61
CA TRP A 5 -34.61 13.59 35.06
C TRP A 5 -33.44 14.59 34.83
N LEU A 6 -32.50 14.31 33.97
CA LEU A 6 -31.35 15.20 33.68
C LEU A 6 -31.38 15.77 32.26
N GLY A 7 -32.52 16.32 31.84
CA GLY A 7 -32.60 17.20 30.67
C GLY A 7 -32.31 18.65 31.07
N THR A 8 -31.71 19.42 30.17
CA THR A 8 -31.17 20.77 30.32
C THR A 8 -32.14 21.87 30.82
N GLY A 9 -33.39 21.55 31.15
CA GLY A 9 -34.38 22.49 31.71
C GLY A 9 -34.46 22.53 33.23
N CYS A 10 -33.86 21.60 33.97
CA CYS A 10 -34.09 21.40 35.41
C CYS A 10 -33.17 22.18 36.37
N TRP A 11 -32.11 22.83 35.88
CA TRP A 11 -31.17 23.58 36.77
C TRP A 11 -31.75 24.87 37.31
N LEU A 12 -32.61 25.53 36.54
CA LEU A 12 -33.30 26.75 36.98
C LEU A 12 -34.34 26.48 38.05
N ASP A 13 -34.96 25.32 38.07
CA ASP A 13 -35.97 24.93 39.08
C ASP A 13 -35.30 24.45 40.39
N LEU A 14 -34.12 23.84 40.36
CA LEU A 14 -33.38 23.50 41.58
C LEU A 14 -32.85 24.72 42.34
N ALA A 15 -32.42 25.75 41.63
CA ALA A 15 -32.02 27.02 42.24
C ALA A 15 -33.22 27.79 42.86
N ARG A 16 -34.40 27.68 42.25
CA ARG A 16 -35.66 28.24 42.81
C ARG A 16 -36.15 27.45 44.01
N LEU A 17 -35.91 26.16 44.07
CA LEU A 17 -36.32 25.31 45.18
C LEU A 17 -35.47 25.49 46.46
N ALA A 18 -34.24 26.04 46.35
CA ALA A 18 -33.35 26.32 47.50
C ALA A 18 -33.71 27.63 48.25
N GLY A 19 -34.59 28.50 47.71
CA GLY A 19 -34.96 29.81 48.27
C GLY A 19 -36.31 29.89 48.89
N ASP A 20 -37.09 28.79 49.05
CA ASP A 20 -38.43 28.82 49.62
C ASP A 20 -38.42 28.76 51.16
N PRO A 21 -38.90 29.80 51.87
CA PRO A 21 -38.80 29.91 53.34
C PRO A 21 -39.78 29.02 54.13
N LYS A 22 -40.53 28.10 53.44
CA LYS A 22 -41.52 27.21 54.10
C LYS A 22 -41.07 25.74 54.17
N ARG A 23 -39.82 25.38 53.97
CA ARG A 23 -39.34 23.99 53.99
C ARG A 23 -38.72 23.53 55.29
N ASN A 24 -39.01 22.29 55.64
CA ASN A 24 -38.56 21.59 56.86
C ASN A 24 -37.05 21.31 56.78
N ARG A 25 -36.29 21.54 57.89
CA ARG A 25 -34.80 21.42 57.98
C ARG A 25 -34.22 20.12 57.45
N ALA A 26 -34.96 19.04 57.40
CA ALA A 26 -34.49 17.75 56.83
C ALA A 26 -34.37 17.75 55.28
N GLN A 27 -35.17 18.52 54.59
CA GLN A 27 -35.13 18.63 53.12
C GLN A 27 -34.02 19.56 52.63
N GLU A 28 -33.67 20.59 53.43
CA GLU A 28 -32.49 21.43 53.13
C GLU A 28 -31.16 20.65 53.30
N SER A 29 -31.10 19.76 54.28
CA SER A 29 -29.94 18.92 54.54
C SER A 29 -29.69 17.95 53.39
N TRP A 30 -30.73 17.36 52.82
CA TRP A 30 -30.65 16.47 51.67
C TRP A 30 -30.25 17.20 50.37
N ALA A 31 -30.79 18.34 50.11
CA ALA A 31 -30.41 19.13 48.94
C ALA A 31 -28.96 19.65 49.03
N ARG A 32 -28.51 20.08 50.21
CA ARG A 32 -27.09 20.43 50.42
C ARG A 32 -26.17 19.24 50.33
N TRP A 33 -26.58 18.07 50.80
CA TRP A 33 -25.79 16.84 50.71
C TRP A 33 -25.67 16.36 49.25
N LEU A 34 -26.75 16.45 48.47
CA LEU A 34 -26.75 16.09 47.05
C LEU A 34 -25.82 17.02 46.21
N ILE A 35 -25.85 18.33 46.53
CA ILE A 35 -24.96 19.31 45.89
C ILE A 35 -23.49 19.06 46.28
N LEU A 36 -23.21 18.76 47.56
CA LEU A 36 -21.86 18.43 48.02
C LEU A 36 -21.36 17.06 47.50
N TYR A 37 -22.25 16.10 47.34
CA TYR A 37 -21.92 14.77 46.74
C TYR A 37 -21.58 14.92 45.26
N VAL A 38 -22.36 15.67 44.48
CA VAL A 38 -22.09 15.92 43.05
C VAL A 38 -20.77 16.71 42.86
N LEU A 39 -20.46 17.66 43.75
CA LEU A 39 -19.22 18.44 43.72
C LEU A 39 -17.98 17.62 44.19
N ALA A 40 -18.15 16.67 45.11
CA ALA A 40 -17.07 15.84 45.63
C ALA A 40 -16.66 14.72 44.66
N TYR A 41 -17.60 14.18 43.86
CA TYR A 41 -17.34 13.09 42.93
C TYR A 41 -17.11 13.52 41.47
N ASN A 42 -17.20 14.83 41.17
CA ASN A 42 -16.90 15.34 39.84
C ASN A 42 -15.93 16.54 39.86
N PRO A 43 -14.62 16.33 40.08
CA PRO A 43 -13.65 17.41 40.28
C PRO A 43 -13.40 18.30 39.04
N ARG A 44 -14.18 18.14 37.96
CA ARG A 44 -14.06 18.93 36.72
C ARG A 44 -15.19 19.94 36.50
N MET A 45 -16.10 20.12 37.45
CA MET A 45 -17.10 21.19 37.40
C MET A 45 -16.64 22.40 38.21
N SER A 46 -15.64 23.13 37.75
CA SER A 46 -15.42 24.51 38.19
C SER A 46 -16.54 25.38 37.64
N LEU A 47 -17.19 26.11 38.52
CA LEU A 47 -18.20 27.10 38.17
C LEU A 47 -17.66 28.15 37.19
N PHE A 48 -18.00 27.97 35.91
CA PHE A 48 -17.89 29.02 34.91
C PHE A 48 -19.11 29.95 35.09
N THR A 49 -18.99 30.94 35.94
CA THR A 49 -19.80 32.17 35.85
C THR A 49 -19.16 33.07 34.79
N GLY A 50 -19.34 32.71 33.53
CA GLY A 50 -18.99 33.56 32.41
C GLY A 50 -20.24 33.91 31.63
N SER A 51 -20.54 35.22 31.56
CA SER A 51 -21.56 35.80 30.72
C SER A 51 -21.60 35.17 29.32
N ALA A 52 -22.79 34.85 28.85
CA ALA A 52 -23.05 34.48 27.45
C ALA A 52 -22.59 35.62 26.53
N SER A 53 -21.39 35.54 26.01
CA SER A 53 -20.90 36.38 24.95
C SER A 53 -20.97 35.58 23.64
N GLY A 54 -21.48 36.21 22.62
CA GLY A 54 -21.87 35.77 21.29
C GLY A 54 -20.85 35.01 20.44
N PRO A 55 -21.07 34.89 19.14
CA PRO A 55 -20.46 33.86 18.27
C PRO A 55 -18.96 33.87 18.38
N SER A 56 -18.38 32.67 18.52
CA SER A 56 -16.94 32.43 18.62
C SER A 56 -16.20 33.17 17.50
N THR A 57 -15.46 34.21 17.88
CA THR A 57 -14.51 34.84 16.96
C THR A 57 -13.45 33.79 16.57
N LEU A 58 -13.31 33.57 15.29
CA LEU A 58 -12.14 32.88 14.73
C LEU A 58 -10.87 33.45 15.39
N PRO A 59 -9.88 32.60 15.74
CA PRO A 59 -8.62 33.13 16.25
C PRO A 59 -8.04 34.13 15.27
N PRO A 60 -7.34 35.15 15.73
CA PRO A 60 -6.83 36.22 14.88
C PRO A 60 -5.96 35.63 13.73
N PRO A 61 -5.94 36.28 12.57
CA PRO A 61 -5.15 35.86 11.38
C PRO A 61 -3.64 35.69 11.65
N ASP A 62 -3.14 36.14 12.78
CA ASP A 62 -1.73 36.09 13.21
C ASP A 62 -1.37 34.87 14.06
N SER A 63 -2.18 33.81 14.06
CA SER A 63 -1.82 32.57 14.75
C SER A 63 -0.50 32.01 14.22
N ALA A 64 0.41 31.63 15.12
CA ALA A 64 1.69 30.98 14.79
C ALA A 64 1.53 29.75 13.89
N LEU A 65 0.40 29.05 13.97
CA LEU A 65 0.08 27.90 13.11
C LEU A 65 -0.08 28.27 11.63
N LEU A 66 -0.47 29.52 11.32
CA LEU A 66 -0.66 29.99 9.96
C LEU A 66 0.59 30.63 9.36
N GLN A 67 1.61 30.85 10.18
CA GLN A 67 2.89 31.40 9.71
C GLN A 67 3.60 30.39 8.83
N GLY A 68 4.16 30.87 7.69
CA GLY A 68 4.86 30.04 6.73
C GLY A 68 3.96 29.18 5.82
N LEU A 69 2.63 29.34 5.88
CA LEU A 69 1.70 28.82 4.88
C LEU A 69 1.53 29.84 3.75
N ASN A 70 1.47 29.37 2.51
CA ASN A 70 1.07 30.20 1.39
C ASN A 70 -0.43 30.55 1.44
N ALA A 71 -0.90 31.39 0.51
CA ALA A 71 -2.28 31.88 0.53
C ALA A 71 -3.32 30.77 0.42
N GLU A 72 -3.10 29.80 -0.50
CA GLU A 72 -4.00 28.68 -0.75
C GLU A 72 -4.01 27.70 0.44
N GLN A 73 -2.82 27.39 0.99
CA GLN A 73 -2.69 26.52 2.18
C GLN A 73 -3.38 27.17 3.41
N ARG A 74 -3.18 28.48 3.60
CA ARG A 74 -3.84 29.24 4.67
C ARG A 74 -5.36 29.26 4.50
N ALA A 75 -5.84 29.49 3.29
CA ALA A 75 -7.26 29.43 2.98
C ALA A 75 -7.85 28.05 3.32
N ALA A 76 -7.16 26.96 2.94
CA ALA A 76 -7.59 25.59 3.24
C ALA A 76 -7.62 25.29 4.75
N VAL A 77 -6.59 25.72 5.50
CA VAL A 77 -6.51 25.51 6.95
C VAL A 77 -7.58 26.28 7.70
N ALA A 78 -7.89 27.52 7.29
CA ALA A 78 -8.81 28.41 7.99
C ALA A 78 -10.28 28.25 7.57
N LEU A 79 -10.64 27.31 6.69
CA LEU A 79 -12.01 27.07 6.24
C LEU A 79 -12.98 26.92 7.42
N PRO A 80 -14.23 27.39 7.29
CA PRO A 80 -15.29 27.14 8.28
C PRO A 80 -15.60 25.64 8.39
N ARG A 81 -16.55 25.29 9.28
CA ARG A 81 -17.01 23.90 9.44
C ARG A 81 -17.94 23.51 8.28
N GLU A 82 -17.37 23.33 7.12
CA GLU A 82 -18.05 22.94 5.87
C GLU A 82 -17.27 21.84 5.17
N HIS A 83 -17.92 21.14 4.23
CA HIS A 83 -17.26 20.15 3.41
C HIS A 83 -16.28 20.83 2.44
N ALA A 84 -15.09 20.24 2.29
CA ALA A 84 -14.07 20.78 1.42
C ALA A 84 -13.30 19.67 0.69
N LEU A 85 -12.97 19.92 -0.58
CA LEU A 85 -12.02 19.11 -1.36
C LEU A 85 -10.77 19.95 -1.63
N ILE A 86 -9.63 19.44 -1.20
CA ILE A 86 -8.33 20.06 -1.41
C ILE A 86 -7.58 19.24 -2.46
N LEU A 87 -7.49 19.80 -3.66
CA LEU A 87 -6.75 19.22 -4.79
C LEU A 87 -5.29 19.61 -4.65
N ALA A 88 -4.51 18.73 -4.02
CA ALA A 88 -3.15 19.05 -3.61
C ALA A 88 -2.14 18.25 -4.44
N GLY A 89 -1.45 18.92 -5.36
CA GLY A 89 -0.46 18.31 -6.22
C GLY A 89 0.74 17.72 -5.47
N ALA A 90 1.59 16.97 -6.19
CA ALA A 90 2.82 16.44 -5.63
C ALA A 90 3.68 17.57 -5.02
N GLY A 91 4.25 17.35 -3.83
CA GLY A 91 5.14 18.31 -3.17
C GLY A 91 4.49 19.63 -2.73
N SER A 92 3.16 19.77 -2.78
CA SER A 92 2.42 20.99 -2.40
C SER A 92 2.16 21.12 -0.89
N GLY A 93 2.58 20.14 -0.09
CA GLY A 93 2.42 20.15 1.37
C GLY A 93 1.06 19.63 1.86
N LYS A 94 0.47 18.62 1.18
CA LYS A 94 -0.77 17.91 1.58
C LYS A 94 -0.84 17.63 3.08
N THR A 95 0.10 16.86 3.58
CA THR A 95 0.17 16.45 4.99
C THR A 95 0.35 17.64 5.93
N ARG A 96 1.09 18.68 5.51
CA ARG A 96 1.23 19.92 6.27
C ARG A 96 -0.11 20.64 6.44
N VAL A 97 -0.87 20.80 5.36
CA VAL A 97 -2.20 21.43 5.41
C VAL A 97 -3.13 20.63 6.30
N LEU A 98 -3.16 19.31 6.16
CA LEU A 98 -4.05 18.44 6.93
C LEU A 98 -3.69 18.45 8.43
N THR A 99 -2.42 18.33 8.81
CA THR A 99 -1.98 18.39 10.21
C THR A 99 -2.20 19.79 10.81
N THR A 100 -1.92 20.84 10.05
CA THR A 100 -2.16 22.22 10.52
C THR A 100 -3.65 22.50 10.67
N ARG A 101 -4.51 21.96 9.78
CA ARG A 101 -5.98 22.04 9.92
C ARG A 101 -6.46 21.41 11.22
N ILE A 102 -5.98 20.20 11.55
CA ILE A 102 -6.31 19.54 12.83
C ILE A 102 -5.86 20.41 14.00
N ALA A 103 -4.61 20.87 14.00
CA ALA A 103 -4.07 21.73 15.04
C ALA A 103 -4.90 23.03 15.22
N TRP A 104 -5.28 23.65 14.08
CA TRP A 104 -6.12 24.84 14.04
C TRP A 104 -7.49 24.60 14.70
N LEU A 105 -8.17 23.50 14.32
CA LEU A 105 -9.49 23.14 14.88
C LEU A 105 -9.43 22.93 16.39
N LEU A 106 -8.38 22.31 16.90
CA LEU A 106 -8.19 22.06 18.33
C LEU A 106 -7.82 23.34 19.07
N GLN A 107 -6.88 24.13 18.56
CA GLN A 107 -6.42 25.36 19.19
C GLN A 107 -7.51 26.45 19.22
N SER A 108 -8.33 26.51 18.15
CA SER A 108 -9.48 27.45 18.09
C SER A 108 -10.68 27.00 18.90
N GLY A 109 -10.62 25.85 19.58
CA GLY A 109 -11.74 25.32 20.39
C GLY A 109 -12.94 24.86 19.56
N GLN A 110 -12.81 24.74 18.23
CA GLN A 110 -13.91 24.29 17.35
C GLN A 110 -14.24 22.80 17.55
N CYS A 111 -13.30 22.00 18.04
CA CYS A 111 -13.54 20.63 18.44
C CYS A 111 -12.57 20.17 19.54
N ALA A 112 -12.98 19.14 20.27
CA ALA A 112 -12.09 18.41 21.18
C ALA A 112 -11.28 17.36 20.42
N PRO A 113 -10.14 16.86 20.95
CA PRO A 113 -9.34 15.80 20.31
C PRO A 113 -10.15 14.54 19.94
N ALA A 114 -11.11 14.16 20.79
CA ALA A 114 -12.00 13.02 20.54
C ALA A 114 -13.00 13.24 19.40
N GLY A 115 -13.25 14.50 19.00
CA GLY A 115 -14.16 14.88 17.92
C GLY A 115 -13.55 14.89 16.51
N VAL A 116 -12.25 14.56 16.39
CA VAL A 116 -11.55 14.48 15.13
C VAL A 116 -11.38 13.01 14.72
N LEU A 117 -11.80 12.69 13.49
CA LEU A 117 -11.43 11.47 12.78
C LEU A 117 -10.49 11.85 11.64
N ALA A 118 -9.27 11.33 11.61
CA ALA A 118 -8.33 11.55 10.52
C ALA A 118 -7.86 10.21 9.95
N VAL A 119 -8.10 10.03 8.65
CA VAL A 119 -7.84 8.78 7.95
C VAL A 119 -6.73 9.00 6.93
N THR A 120 -5.76 8.11 6.92
CA THR A 120 -4.67 8.09 5.95
C THR A 120 -4.51 6.70 5.36
N PHE A 121 -3.69 6.58 4.30
CA PHE A 121 -3.54 5.32 3.60
C PHE A 121 -2.47 4.41 4.23
N THR A 122 -1.46 4.97 4.92
CA THR A 122 -0.34 4.22 5.49
C THR A 122 -0.13 4.50 6.98
N ASN A 123 0.36 3.48 7.72
CA ASN A 123 0.69 3.64 9.13
C ASN A 123 1.84 4.65 9.33
N LYS A 124 2.79 4.70 8.38
CA LYS A 124 3.87 5.71 8.39
C LYS A 124 3.31 7.13 8.34
N ALA A 125 2.34 7.40 7.45
CA ALA A 125 1.69 8.70 7.37
C ALA A 125 0.89 9.03 8.63
N ALA A 126 0.19 8.05 9.22
CA ALA A 126 -0.51 8.21 10.48
C ALA A 126 0.45 8.57 11.63
N LYS A 127 1.58 7.85 11.74
CA LYS A 127 2.61 8.12 12.75
C LYS A 127 3.26 9.50 12.57
N GLU A 128 3.56 9.87 11.34
CA GLU A 128 4.11 11.19 11.01
C GLU A 128 3.10 12.30 11.37
N MET A 129 1.83 12.11 11.07
CA MET A 129 0.76 13.04 11.43
C MET A 129 0.67 13.25 12.95
N LEU A 130 0.68 12.15 13.73
CA LEU A 130 0.69 12.20 15.19
C LEU A 130 1.94 12.89 15.74
N THR A 131 3.12 12.60 15.18
CA THR A 131 4.38 13.24 15.58
C THR A 131 4.34 14.76 15.35
N ARG A 132 3.87 15.18 14.17
CA ARG A 132 3.73 16.61 13.84
C ARG A 132 2.71 17.31 14.75
N LEU A 133 1.57 16.68 15.02
CA LEU A 133 0.57 17.23 15.93
C LEU A 133 1.08 17.36 17.36
N SER A 134 1.82 16.37 17.86
CA SER A 134 2.45 16.42 19.17
C SER A 134 3.47 17.56 19.31
N ALA A 135 4.14 17.92 18.20
CA ALA A 135 5.07 19.05 18.18
C ALA A 135 4.36 20.41 18.09
N MET A 136 3.16 20.45 17.49
CA MET A 136 2.39 21.70 17.31
C MET A 136 1.51 22.06 18.51
N LEU A 137 1.11 21.06 19.29
CA LEU A 137 0.06 21.23 20.30
C LEU A 137 0.52 20.70 21.68
N PRO A 138 0.26 21.44 22.77
CA PRO A 138 0.51 20.99 24.14
C PRO A 138 -0.62 20.07 24.64
N VAL A 139 -1.15 19.18 23.78
CA VAL A 139 -2.25 18.26 24.11
C VAL A 139 -1.82 16.83 23.90
N ASN A 140 -2.40 15.92 24.67
CA ASN A 140 -2.19 14.49 24.44
C ASN A 140 -2.94 14.06 23.17
N VAL A 141 -2.20 13.75 22.11
CA VAL A 141 -2.75 13.26 20.84
C VAL A 141 -3.00 11.75 20.87
N ARG A 142 -2.49 11.02 21.87
CA ARG A 142 -2.80 9.62 22.10
C ARG A 142 -4.29 9.47 22.35
N GLY A 143 -4.93 8.54 21.74
CA GLY A 143 -6.39 8.37 21.85
C GLY A 143 -7.22 9.14 20.81
N MET A 144 -6.63 10.04 20.01
CA MET A 144 -7.29 10.57 18.82
C MET A 144 -7.57 9.44 17.82
N TRP A 145 -8.59 9.64 17.00
CA TRP A 145 -8.92 8.70 15.94
C TRP A 145 -8.15 9.07 14.66
N ILE A 146 -6.84 8.83 14.70
CA ILE A 146 -5.90 9.04 13.58
C ILE A 146 -5.28 7.69 13.24
N GLY A 147 -5.43 7.23 12.00
CA GLY A 147 -4.93 5.94 11.57
C GLY A 147 -5.27 5.60 10.13
N THR A 148 -4.91 4.39 9.72
CA THR A 148 -5.35 3.82 8.44
C THR A 148 -6.80 3.35 8.52
N PHE A 149 -7.48 3.18 7.37
CA PHE A 149 -8.82 2.62 7.32
C PHE A 149 -8.92 1.31 8.11
N HIS A 150 -8.06 0.35 7.80
CA HIS A 150 -8.07 -0.97 8.46
C HIS A 150 -7.73 -0.87 9.96
N GLY A 151 -6.78 -0.02 10.34
CA GLY A 151 -6.43 0.21 11.74
C GLY A 151 -7.59 0.78 12.56
N LEU A 152 -8.30 1.76 11.98
CA LEU A 152 -9.48 2.37 12.62
C LEU A 152 -10.68 1.41 12.68
N CYS A 153 -10.91 0.62 11.61
CA CYS A 153 -11.93 -0.43 11.62
C CYS A 153 -11.62 -1.53 12.63
N ASN A 154 -10.35 -1.95 12.74
CA ASN A 154 -9.95 -2.90 13.79
C ASN A 154 -10.23 -2.33 15.19
N ARG A 155 -9.83 -1.06 15.45
CA ARG A 155 -10.15 -0.38 16.73
C ARG A 155 -11.64 -0.32 16.98
N PHE A 156 -12.45 -0.04 15.96
CA PHE A 156 -13.90 -0.01 16.03
C PHE A 156 -14.49 -1.39 16.36
N LEU A 157 -14.08 -2.44 15.64
CA LEU A 157 -14.56 -3.81 15.88
C LEU A 157 -14.13 -4.35 17.25
N ARG A 158 -12.92 -4.00 17.73
CA ARG A 158 -12.47 -4.35 19.08
C ARG A 158 -13.34 -3.71 20.16
N ALA A 159 -13.76 -2.46 19.98
CA ALA A 159 -14.66 -1.80 20.92
C ALA A 159 -16.08 -2.38 20.90
N HIS A 160 -16.51 -2.95 19.77
CA HIS A 160 -17.87 -3.45 19.55
C HIS A 160 -17.94 -4.92 19.18
N TRP A 161 -16.99 -5.73 19.67
CA TRP A 161 -16.83 -7.13 19.31
C TRP A 161 -18.09 -7.98 19.50
N LYS A 162 -18.87 -7.72 20.56
CA LYS A 162 -20.14 -8.42 20.82
C LYS A 162 -21.17 -8.13 19.72
N LEU A 163 -21.35 -6.86 19.35
CA LEU A 163 -22.25 -6.47 18.27
C LEU A 163 -21.76 -6.98 16.91
N ALA A 164 -20.44 -7.06 16.74
CA ALA A 164 -19.81 -7.60 15.55
C ALA A 164 -19.88 -9.13 15.45
N ASN A 165 -20.42 -9.80 16.46
CA ASN A 165 -20.42 -11.27 16.56
C ASN A 165 -19.01 -11.86 16.36
N LEU A 166 -18.01 -11.27 17.04
CA LEU A 166 -16.61 -11.70 17.03
C LEU A 166 -16.16 -12.06 18.45
N PRO A 167 -15.19 -12.94 18.63
CA PRO A 167 -14.52 -13.09 19.93
C PRO A 167 -13.71 -11.81 20.22
N GLN A 168 -13.54 -11.46 21.48
CA GLN A 168 -12.77 -10.28 21.88
C GLN A 168 -11.33 -10.32 21.34
N SER A 169 -10.70 -11.49 21.33
CA SER A 169 -9.35 -11.74 20.83
C SER A 169 -9.30 -12.23 19.39
N PHE A 170 -10.26 -11.84 18.53
CA PHE A 170 -10.25 -12.26 17.14
C PHE A 170 -8.91 -11.98 16.46
N GLN A 171 -8.47 -12.87 15.56
CA GLN A 171 -7.20 -12.73 14.84
C GLN A 171 -7.42 -12.23 13.41
N ILE A 172 -6.41 -11.54 12.88
CA ILE A 172 -6.43 -11.04 11.50
C ILE A 172 -5.58 -11.95 10.64
N LEU A 173 -6.20 -12.52 9.60
CA LEU A 173 -5.50 -13.32 8.59
C LEU A 173 -4.78 -12.42 7.60
N ASP A 174 -3.50 -12.70 7.36
CA ASP A 174 -2.81 -12.10 6.23
C ASP A 174 -3.21 -12.80 4.90
N THR A 175 -2.75 -12.25 3.78
CA THR A 175 -3.08 -12.78 2.44
C THR A 175 -2.64 -14.24 2.26
N GLN A 176 -1.53 -14.64 2.87
CA GLN A 176 -1.01 -16.01 2.78
C GLN A 176 -1.80 -16.96 3.66
N ASP A 177 -2.17 -16.52 4.86
CA ASP A 177 -2.99 -17.29 5.80
C ASP A 177 -4.41 -17.48 5.25
N GLN A 178 -4.97 -16.42 4.62
CA GLN A 178 -6.24 -16.50 3.90
C GLN A 178 -6.19 -17.55 2.77
N LEU A 179 -5.14 -17.52 1.94
CA LEU A 179 -4.96 -18.51 0.88
C LEU A 179 -4.84 -19.93 1.45
N SER A 180 -4.14 -20.08 2.57
CA SER A 180 -4.00 -21.37 3.26
C SER A 180 -5.32 -21.87 3.82
N ALA A 181 -6.15 -20.99 4.38
CA ALA A 181 -7.51 -21.30 4.83
C ALA A 181 -8.39 -21.76 3.65
N ILE A 182 -8.37 -21.08 2.51
CA ILE A 182 -9.10 -21.46 1.30
C ILE A 182 -8.64 -22.84 0.80
N LYS A 183 -7.33 -23.13 0.79
CA LYS A 183 -6.81 -24.44 0.38
C LYS A 183 -7.22 -25.57 1.33
N ARG A 184 -7.33 -25.30 2.65
CA ARG A 184 -7.90 -26.28 3.61
C ARG A 184 -9.36 -26.59 3.29
N LEU A 185 -10.13 -25.53 3.05
CA LEU A 185 -11.54 -25.65 2.67
C LEU A 185 -11.72 -26.45 1.38
N TYR A 186 -10.86 -26.27 0.38
CA TYR A 186 -10.87 -27.04 -0.86
C TYR A 186 -10.71 -28.54 -0.62
N LYS A 187 -9.77 -28.93 0.26
CA LYS A 187 -9.59 -30.33 0.65
C LYS A 187 -10.81 -30.88 1.38
N GLN A 188 -11.36 -30.10 2.31
CA GLN A 188 -12.50 -30.49 3.12
C GLN A 188 -13.77 -30.72 2.30
N TYR A 189 -14.04 -29.89 1.31
CA TYR A 189 -15.26 -29.94 0.48
C TYR A 189 -15.00 -30.49 -0.92
N SER A 190 -13.83 -31.11 -1.17
CA SER A 190 -13.44 -31.71 -2.45
C SER A 190 -13.64 -30.76 -3.63
N VAL A 191 -13.25 -29.49 -3.45
CA VAL A 191 -13.31 -28.49 -4.51
C VAL A 191 -12.17 -28.72 -5.49
N ASP A 192 -12.46 -28.70 -6.79
CA ASP A 192 -11.50 -28.84 -7.87
C ASP A 192 -10.62 -27.57 -8.00
N ASP A 193 -9.33 -27.65 -7.56
CA ASP A 193 -8.38 -26.54 -7.58
C ASP A 193 -7.89 -26.19 -9.00
N GLU A 194 -8.00 -27.14 -9.98
CA GLU A 194 -7.68 -26.84 -11.39
C GLU A 194 -8.77 -25.98 -12.03
N ARG A 195 -10.03 -26.26 -11.74
CA ARG A 195 -11.18 -25.49 -12.21
C ARG A 195 -11.38 -24.19 -11.48
N PHE A 196 -11.15 -24.16 -10.16
CA PHE A 196 -11.29 -23.00 -9.27
C PHE A 196 -9.97 -22.74 -8.54
N PRO A 197 -8.93 -22.19 -9.17
CA PRO A 197 -7.66 -21.95 -8.49
C PRO A 197 -7.83 -21.13 -7.21
N ALA A 198 -7.33 -21.64 -6.08
CA ALA A 198 -7.52 -21.05 -4.77
C ALA A 198 -7.14 -19.57 -4.69
N LYS A 199 -6.09 -19.16 -5.45
CA LYS A 199 -5.67 -17.77 -5.56
C LYS A 199 -6.70 -16.89 -6.28
N GLN A 200 -7.38 -17.40 -7.30
CA GLN A 200 -8.45 -16.68 -7.99
C GLN A 200 -9.69 -16.54 -7.10
N THR A 201 -10.02 -17.57 -6.34
CA THR A 201 -11.10 -17.51 -5.35
C THR A 201 -10.79 -16.50 -4.24
N GLN A 202 -9.55 -16.43 -3.77
CA GLN A 202 -9.12 -15.38 -2.84
C GLN A 202 -9.35 -13.98 -3.40
N TRP A 203 -8.98 -13.74 -4.66
CA TRP A 203 -9.23 -12.46 -5.32
C TRP A 203 -10.72 -12.16 -5.49
N PHE A 204 -11.52 -13.19 -5.82
CA PHE A 204 -12.96 -13.05 -5.93
C PHE A 204 -13.60 -12.63 -4.59
N ILE A 205 -13.22 -13.29 -3.48
CA ILE A 205 -13.69 -12.95 -2.14
C ILE A 205 -13.29 -11.52 -1.76
N ALA A 206 -12.03 -11.15 -2.02
CA ALA A 206 -11.54 -9.80 -1.75
C ALA A 206 -12.34 -8.75 -2.52
N ALA A 207 -12.56 -8.95 -3.83
CA ALA A 207 -13.33 -8.05 -4.69
C ALA A 207 -14.79 -7.91 -4.21
N CYS A 208 -15.45 -9.03 -3.86
CA CYS A 208 -16.80 -8.99 -3.31
C CYS A 208 -16.88 -8.15 -2.02
N LYS A 209 -15.92 -8.36 -1.09
CA LYS A 209 -15.88 -7.58 0.17
C LYS A 209 -15.59 -6.10 -0.08
N GLU A 210 -14.70 -5.76 -1.02
CA GLU A 210 -14.40 -4.38 -1.40
C GLU A 210 -15.59 -3.66 -2.04
N ASP A 211 -16.46 -4.41 -2.73
CA ASP A 211 -17.73 -3.90 -3.27
C ASP A 211 -18.88 -3.87 -2.24
N GLY A 212 -18.62 -4.37 -1.02
CA GLY A 212 -19.59 -4.39 0.07
C GLY A 212 -20.58 -5.55 -0.02
N LEU A 213 -20.25 -6.64 -0.73
CA LEU A 213 -21.14 -7.77 -1.00
C LEU A 213 -20.84 -8.96 -0.10
N ARG A 214 -21.88 -9.49 0.55
CA ARG A 214 -21.89 -10.81 1.20
C ARG A 214 -22.21 -11.90 0.17
N PRO A 215 -21.93 -13.19 0.46
CA PRO A 215 -22.26 -14.27 -0.47
C PRO A 215 -23.71 -14.22 -0.99
N ALA A 216 -24.67 -13.86 -0.12
CA ALA A 216 -26.08 -13.75 -0.49
C ALA A 216 -26.40 -12.60 -1.46
N ASP A 217 -25.54 -11.58 -1.53
CA ASP A 217 -25.74 -10.38 -2.35
C ASP A 217 -25.08 -10.49 -3.73
N VAL A 218 -24.29 -11.56 -3.96
CA VAL A 218 -23.53 -11.74 -5.20
C VAL A 218 -24.44 -12.35 -6.29
N GLU A 219 -24.62 -11.64 -7.39
CA GLU A 219 -25.31 -12.16 -8.56
C GLU A 219 -24.52 -13.28 -9.25
N ALA A 220 -24.99 -14.51 -9.14
CA ALA A 220 -24.39 -15.68 -9.78
C ALA A 220 -25.13 -16.07 -11.07
N ARG A 221 -24.63 -15.64 -12.21
CA ARG A 221 -25.29 -15.80 -13.52
C ARG A 221 -25.09 -17.18 -14.16
N ASP A 222 -24.00 -17.86 -13.80
CA ASP A 222 -23.63 -19.17 -14.33
C ASP A 222 -23.27 -20.17 -13.21
N ALA A 223 -22.96 -21.42 -13.58
CA ALA A 223 -22.64 -22.48 -12.63
C ALA A 223 -21.32 -22.24 -11.89
N ASP A 224 -20.34 -21.65 -12.56
CA ASP A 224 -19.03 -21.37 -11.98
C ASP A 224 -19.11 -20.22 -10.99
N ALA A 225 -19.88 -19.16 -11.32
CA ALA A 225 -20.15 -18.07 -10.40
C ALA A 225 -20.90 -18.57 -9.16
N ARG A 226 -21.91 -19.44 -9.30
CA ARG A 226 -22.61 -20.07 -8.16
C ARG A 226 -21.67 -20.86 -7.29
N LYS A 227 -20.74 -21.64 -7.88
CA LYS A 227 -19.75 -22.39 -7.10
C LYS A 227 -18.77 -21.49 -6.36
N LYS A 228 -18.33 -20.38 -6.96
CA LYS A 228 -17.48 -19.38 -6.26
C LYS A 228 -18.22 -18.73 -5.11
N VAL A 229 -19.51 -18.42 -5.25
CA VAL A 229 -20.35 -17.89 -4.15
C VAL A 229 -20.51 -18.90 -3.02
N GLU A 230 -20.76 -20.19 -3.35
CA GLU A 230 -20.78 -21.28 -2.36
C GLU A 230 -19.46 -21.37 -1.58
N ILE A 231 -18.32 -21.32 -2.28
CA ILE A 231 -17.00 -21.34 -1.63
C ILE A 231 -16.81 -20.11 -0.74
N TYR A 232 -17.27 -18.94 -1.18
CA TYR A 232 -17.23 -17.72 -0.39
C TYR A 232 -18.05 -17.87 0.90
N GLN A 233 -19.26 -18.46 0.83
CA GLN A 233 -20.08 -18.73 2.03
C GLN A 233 -19.35 -19.70 3.00
N LEU A 234 -18.80 -20.81 2.49
CA LEU A 234 -18.05 -21.75 3.30
C LEU A 234 -16.82 -21.12 3.97
N TYR A 235 -16.17 -20.19 3.27
CA TYR A 235 -15.04 -19.42 3.82
C TYR A 235 -15.48 -18.51 4.96
N GLU A 236 -16.59 -17.78 4.81
CA GLU A 236 -17.15 -16.92 5.87
C GLU A 236 -17.53 -17.76 7.12
N ASP A 237 -18.19 -18.89 6.90
CA ASP A 237 -18.59 -19.81 7.98
C ASP A 237 -17.36 -20.36 8.73
N GLN A 238 -16.28 -20.66 8.02
CA GLN A 238 -15.04 -21.11 8.62
C GLN A 238 -14.36 -20.00 9.43
N CYS A 239 -14.23 -18.79 8.87
CA CYS A 239 -13.66 -17.65 9.57
C CYS A 239 -14.44 -17.31 10.84
N GLN A 240 -15.77 -17.39 10.79
CA GLN A 240 -16.63 -17.16 11.96
C GLN A 240 -16.42 -18.22 13.04
N ARG A 241 -16.27 -19.51 12.68
CA ARG A 241 -15.99 -20.60 13.62
C ARG A 241 -14.62 -20.49 14.28
N GLU A 242 -13.59 -20.12 13.49
CA GLU A 242 -12.21 -19.95 13.97
C GLU A 242 -12.01 -18.64 14.75
N GLY A 243 -12.96 -17.71 14.68
CA GLY A 243 -12.84 -16.38 15.30
C GLY A 243 -11.77 -15.51 14.65
N VAL A 244 -11.62 -15.63 13.33
CA VAL A 244 -10.64 -14.91 12.54
C VAL A 244 -11.32 -14.01 11.51
N VAL A 245 -10.64 -12.96 11.08
CA VAL A 245 -11.11 -12.02 10.05
C VAL A 245 -9.99 -11.74 9.07
N ASP A 246 -10.32 -11.55 7.79
CA ASP A 246 -9.38 -11.03 6.80
C ASP A 246 -9.44 -9.49 6.72
N PHE A 247 -8.55 -8.87 5.96
CA PHE A 247 -8.52 -7.41 5.81
C PHE A 247 -9.82 -6.83 5.23
N GLY A 248 -10.42 -7.51 4.25
CA GLY A 248 -11.71 -7.08 3.67
C GLY A 248 -12.83 -7.12 4.71
N GLU A 249 -12.79 -8.13 5.59
CA GLU A 249 -13.78 -8.29 6.66
C GLU A 249 -13.73 -7.17 7.68
N LEU A 250 -12.54 -6.65 8.02
CA LEU A 250 -12.43 -5.49 8.92
C LEU A 250 -13.26 -4.31 8.41
N MET A 251 -13.15 -4.01 7.11
CA MET A 251 -13.88 -2.91 6.50
C MET A 251 -15.37 -3.22 6.37
N LEU A 252 -15.70 -4.39 5.81
CA LEU A 252 -17.08 -4.76 5.50
C LEU A 252 -17.93 -4.86 6.77
N ARG A 253 -17.44 -5.57 7.78
CA ARG A 253 -18.16 -5.73 9.06
C ARG A 253 -18.31 -4.41 9.82
N SER A 254 -17.29 -3.54 9.79
CA SER A 254 -17.39 -2.20 10.36
C SER A 254 -18.43 -1.33 9.64
N PHE A 255 -18.52 -1.44 8.32
CA PHE A 255 -19.53 -0.75 7.52
C PHE A 255 -20.93 -1.25 7.84
N GLU A 256 -21.12 -2.57 7.88
CA GLU A 256 -22.42 -3.21 8.20
C GLU A 256 -22.92 -2.83 9.59
N LEU A 257 -22.04 -2.87 10.60
CA LEU A 257 -22.41 -2.44 11.95
C LEU A 257 -22.93 -1.01 12.01
N LEU A 258 -22.29 -0.10 11.27
CA LEU A 258 -22.75 1.29 11.20
C LEU A 258 -24.03 1.43 10.37
N ARG A 259 -24.20 0.63 9.31
CA ARG A 259 -25.39 0.64 8.46
C ARG A 259 -26.61 0.13 9.21
N ASP A 260 -26.46 -0.98 9.93
CA ASP A 260 -27.56 -1.77 10.48
C ASP A 260 -27.87 -1.42 11.95
N ASN A 261 -27.04 -0.59 12.61
CA ASN A 261 -27.23 -0.18 14.00
C ASN A 261 -27.28 1.36 14.11
N ASP A 262 -28.50 1.91 14.05
CA ASP A 262 -28.72 3.36 14.12
C ASP A 262 -28.15 4.00 15.39
N PRO A 263 -28.36 3.47 16.61
CA PRO A 263 -27.79 4.07 17.82
C PRO A 263 -26.26 4.16 17.78
N LEU A 264 -25.60 3.12 17.26
CA LEU A 264 -24.15 3.08 17.12
C LEU A 264 -23.66 4.11 16.09
N ARG A 265 -24.32 4.15 14.92
CA ARG A 265 -24.02 5.14 13.87
C ARG A 265 -24.18 6.57 14.39
N GLU A 266 -25.29 6.88 15.04
CA GLU A 266 -25.56 8.21 15.59
C GLU A 266 -24.55 8.60 16.68
N HIS A 267 -24.11 7.64 17.52
CA HIS A 267 -23.07 7.88 18.51
C HIS A 267 -21.78 8.38 17.85
N TYR A 268 -21.29 7.68 16.80
CA TYR A 268 -20.07 8.09 16.11
C TYR A 268 -20.25 9.35 15.26
N GLN A 269 -21.41 9.56 14.66
CA GLN A 269 -21.74 10.79 13.94
C GLN A 269 -21.78 12.02 14.87
N ARG A 270 -22.30 11.88 16.08
CA ARG A 270 -22.25 12.95 17.09
C ARG A 270 -20.82 13.19 17.60
N ARG A 271 -20.04 12.11 17.71
CA ARG A 271 -18.64 12.18 18.15
C ARG A 271 -17.77 12.93 17.15
N PHE A 272 -17.82 12.54 15.87
CA PHE A 272 -16.92 13.05 14.84
C PHE A 272 -17.48 14.29 14.15
N GLY A 273 -17.23 15.46 14.74
CA GLY A 273 -17.59 16.74 14.13
C GLY A 273 -16.72 17.12 12.92
N HIS A 274 -15.50 16.55 12.83
CA HIS A 274 -14.57 16.78 11.75
C HIS A 274 -13.96 15.44 11.28
N VAL A 275 -14.15 15.15 10.01
CA VAL A 275 -13.62 13.97 9.32
C VAL A 275 -12.60 14.45 8.28
N LEU A 276 -11.32 14.11 8.46
CA LEU A 276 -10.25 14.49 7.57
C LEU A 276 -9.70 13.25 6.86
N ILE A 277 -9.48 13.34 5.56
CA ILE A 277 -9.06 12.20 4.75
C ILE A 277 -7.86 12.61 3.93
N ASP A 278 -6.75 11.88 4.08
CA ASP A 278 -5.56 12.01 3.25
C ASP A 278 -5.62 11.01 2.09
N GLU A 279 -4.96 11.33 0.96
CA GLU A 279 -4.88 10.51 -0.25
C GLU A 279 -6.27 10.00 -0.72
N PHE A 280 -7.27 10.88 -0.73
CA PHE A 280 -8.68 10.52 -0.99
C PHE A 280 -8.89 9.83 -2.34
N GLN A 281 -8.07 10.11 -3.35
CA GLN A 281 -8.10 9.47 -4.67
C GLN A 281 -7.81 7.95 -4.63
N ASP A 282 -7.22 7.45 -3.56
CA ASP A 282 -6.89 6.03 -3.41
C ASP A 282 -7.99 5.22 -2.71
N THR A 283 -9.09 5.88 -2.32
CA THR A 283 -10.21 5.20 -1.64
C THR A 283 -10.98 4.29 -2.59
N ASN A 284 -11.34 3.09 -2.10
CA ASN A 284 -12.27 2.20 -2.78
C ASN A 284 -13.74 2.53 -2.41
N ARG A 285 -14.68 1.82 -3.04
CA ARG A 285 -16.12 2.03 -2.83
C ARG A 285 -16.55 1.85 -1.38
N LEU A 286 -16.09 0.78 -0.73
CA LEU A 286 -16.46 0.45 0.64
C LEU A 286 -15.89 1.47 1.64
N GLN A 287 -14.64 1.92 1.45
CA GLN A 287 -14.01 2.96 2.27
C GLN A 287 -14.78 4.28 2.18
N TYR A 288 -15.17 4.67 0.97
CA TYR A 288 -16.00 5.86 0.78
C TYR A 288 -17.38 5.71 1.43
N ALA A 289 -18.02 4.54 1.29
CA ALA A 289 -19.31 4.25 1.96
C ALA A 289 -19.18 4.27 3.49
N TRP A 290 -18.08 3.78 4.05
CA TRP A 290 -17.80 3.82 5.48
C TRP A 290 -17.66 5.26 6.01
N ILE A 291 -16.96 6.12 5.26
CA ILE A 291 -16.87 7.56 5.57
C ILE A 291 -18.27 8.20 5.61
N LYS A 292 -19.12 7.86 4.64
CA LYS A 292 -20.51 8.37 4.58
C LYS A 292 -21.31 7.99 5.83
N GLN A 293 -21.17 6.75 6.33
CA GLN A 293 -21.84 6.32 7.56
C GLN A 293 -21.40 7.10 8.80
N LEU A 294 -20.12 7.49 8.87
CA LEU A 294 -19.58 8.26 9.99
C LEU A 294 -19.83 9.76 9.89
N SER A 295 -20.26 10.24 8.73
CA SER A 295 -20.54 11.66 8.49
C SER A 295 -22.00 11.97 8.77
N SER A 296 -22.25 13.05 9.49
CA SER A 296 -23.59 13.59 9.78
C SER A 296 -23.83 14.89 8.99
N PRO A 297 -25.07 15.36 8.87
CA PRO A 297 -25.37 16.67 8.27
C PRO A 297 -24.66 17.85 8.95
N THR A 298 -24.21 17.65 10.20
CA THR A 298 -23.51 18.67 10.98
C THR A 298 -22.00 18.46 11.05
N SER A 299 -21.46 17.35 10.51
CA SER A 299 -20.02 17.13 10.43
C SER A 299 -19.43 17.85 9.22
N ALA A 300 -18.11 18.16 9.28
CA ALA A 300 -17.35 18.68 8.15
C ALA A 300 -16.38 17.61 7.66
N VAL A 301 -16.51 17.22 6.40
CA VAL A 301 -15.56 16.31 5.73
C VAL A 301 -14.56 17.16 4.95
N PHE A 302 -13.28 16.98 5.26
CA PHE A 302 -12.15 17.66 4.64
C PHE A 302 -11.29 16.62 3.90
N ALA A 303 -11.55 16.45 2.61
CA ALA A 303 -10.84 15.50 1.78
C ALA A 303 -9.64 16.17 1.09
N VAL A 304 -8.46 15.56 1.23
CA VAL A 304 -7.22 15.97 0.57
C VAL A 304 -6.81 14.87 -0.40
N GLY A 305 -6.54 15.22 -1.64
CA GLY A 305 -6.18 14.23 -2.64
C GLY A 305 -5.55 14.84 -3.90
N ASP A 306 -5.04 13.94 -4.73
CA ASP A 306 -4.41 14.24 -6.01
C ASP A 306 -4.86 13.21 -7.06
N ASP A 307 -5.80 13.57 -7.90
CA ASP A 307 -6.32 12.71 -8.97
C ASP A 307 -5.22 12.21 -9.93
N ASP A 308 -4.18 13.03 -10.15
CA ASP A 308 -3.02 12.67 -10.97
C ASP A 308 -2.08 11.66 -10.29
N GLN A 309 -2.24 11.39 -8.99
CA GLN A 309 -1.50 10.38 -8.24
C GLN A 309 -2.32 9.12 -7.90
N SER A 310 -3.48 8.92 -8.53
CA SER A 310 -4.27 7.69 -8.34
C SER A 310 -3.66 6.55 -9.16
N ILE A 311 -2.97 5.62 -8.46
CA ILE A 311 -2.25 4.49 -9.04
C ILE A 311 -2.58 3.15 -8.38
N TYR A 312 -3.73 3.06 -7.68
CA TYR A 312 -4.16 1.86 -6.97
C TYR A 312 -5.51 1.31 -7.48
N ALA A 313 -5.85 1.53 -8.78
CA ALA A 313 -7.06 0.97 -9.37
C ALA A 313 -7.08 -0.57 -9.30
N PHE A 314 -5.91 -1.22 -9.40
CA PHE A 314 -5.76 -2.67 -9.21
C PHE A 314 -6.08 -3.15 -7.77
N ARG A 315 -6.22 -2.23 -6.79
CA ARG A 315 -6.71 -2.46 -5.42
C ARG A 315 -8.10 -1.89 -5.19
N GLY A 316 -8.88 -1.70 -6.24
CA GLY A 316 -10.23 -1.17 -6.15
C GLY A 316 -10.35 0.34 -5.91
N ALA A 317 -9.24 1.10 -5.94
CA ALA A 317 -9.29 2.57 -5.83
C ALA A 317 -10.12 3.17 -6.98
N ARG A 318 -10.93 4.17 -6.64
CA ARG A 318 -11.84 4.83 -7.60
C ARG A 318 -11.64 6.33 -7.60
N VAL A 319 -11.00 6.86 -8.62
CA VAL A 319 -10.82 8.32 -8.81
C VAL A 319 -12.18 9.04 -8.81
N GLY A 320 -13.21 8.39 -9.34
CA GLY A 320 -14.59 8.90 -9.38
C GLY A 320 -15.16 9.25 -8.00
N ASN A 321 -14.66 8.66 -6.91
CA ASN A 321 -15.07 9.01 -5.55
C ASN A 321 -14.87 10.50 -5.24
N MET A 322 -13.90 11.18 -5.88
CA MET A 322 -13.68 12.62 -5.69
C MET A 322 -14.84 13.45 -6.29
N ALA A 323 -15.29 13.10 -7.48
CA ALA A 323 -16.45 13.75 -8.12
C ALA A 323 -17.75 13.41 -7.39
N ASP A 324 -17.91 12.15 -6.96
CA ASP A 324 -19.06 11.72 -6.17
C ASP A 324 -19.13 12.47 -4.83
N PHE A 325 -17.99 12.65 -4.16
CA PHE A 325 -17.92 13.44 -2.92
C PHE A 325 -18.38 14.89 -3.13
N VAL A 326 -17.90 15.54 -4.19
CA VAL A 326 -18.33 16.92 -4.52
C VAL A 326 -19.84 16.99 -4.70
N ARG A 327 -20.41 16.03 -5.43
CA ARG A 327 -21.85 15.99 -5.73
C ARG A 327 -22.68 15.64 -4.51
N GLU A 328 -22.33 14.54 -3.80
CA GLU A 328 -23.17 13.98 -2.73
C GLU A 328 -23.13 14.80 -1.45
N PHE A 329 -21.98 15.40 -1.13
CA PHE A 329 -21.84 16.27 0.05
C PHE A 329 -22.07 17.75 -0.26
N GLY A 330 -22.37 18.10 -1.50
CA GLY A 330 -22.59 19.49 -1.91
C GLY A 330 -21.37 20.38 -1.63
N VAL A 331 -20.19 19.89 -1.93
CA VAL A 331 -18.92 20.56 -1.60
C VAL A 331 -18.80 21.89 -2.33
N ARG A 332 -18.77 22.98 -1.56
CA ARG A 332 -18.62 24.35 -2.08
C ARG A 332 -17.17 24.79 -2.15
N HIS A 333 -16.34 24.28 -1.25
CA HIS A 333 -14.93 24.67 -1.13
C HIS A 333 -14.04 23.65 -1.85
N GLN A 334 -13.58 24.03 -3.05
CA GLN A 334 -12.59 23.29 -3.81
C GLN A 334 -11.34 24.16 -3.95
N ILE A 335 -10.25 23.81 -3.26
CA ILE A 335 -9.01 24.58 -3.25
C ILE A 335 -7.91 23.77 -3.92
N LYS A 336 -7.20 24.38 -4.89
CA LYS A 336 -6.05 23.80 -5.58
C LYS A 336 -4.76 24.25 -4.92
N LEU A 337 -3.91 23.29 -4.52
CA LEU A 337 -2.56 23.55 -4.04
C LEU A 337 -1.58 23.22 -5.16
N GLU A 338 -1.18 24.23 -5.93
CA GLU A 338 -0.34 24.08 -7.11
C GLU A 338 1.13 24.44 -6.86
N GLN A 339 1.42 25.22 -5.80
CA GLN A 339 2.79 25.55 -5.43
C GLN A 339 3.52 24.31 -4.90
N ASN A 340 4.50 23.85 -5.65
CA ASN A 340 5.39 22.76 -5.30
C ASN A 340 6.63 23.29 -4.57
N TYR A 341 7.00 22.62 -3.47
CA TYR A 341 8.17 22.94 -2.64
C TYR A 341 9.27 21.87 -2.71
N ARG A 342 9.08 20.87 -3.57
CA ARG A 342 9.96 19.71 -3.68
C ARG A 342 10.94 19.82 -4.84
N SER A 343 10.45 20.09 -6.02
CA SER A 343 11.15 19.89 -7.29
C SER A 343 11.42 21.19 -8.03
N HIS A 344 12.48 21.22 -8.84
CA HIS A 344 12.77 22.28 -9.80
C HIS A 344 11.82 22.27 -10.99
N SER A 345 11.71 23.40 -11.74
CA SER A 345 10.69 23.56 -12.78
C SER A 345 10.86 22.62 -13.97
N ASN A 346 12.08 22.29 -14.42
CA ASN A 346 12.27 21.32 -15.52
C ASN A 346 11.63 19.94 -15.22
N ILE A 347 11.67 19.49 -13.97
CA ILE A 347 11.02 18.25 -13.53
C ILE A 347 9.50 18.41 -13.55
N LEU A 348 9.00 19.55 -13.05
CA LEU A 348 7.56 19.81 -12.98
C LEU A 348 6.94 20.05 -14.35
N ASP A 349 7.64 20.75 -15.25
CA ASP A 349 7.19 21.00 -16.61
C ASP A 349 7.06 19.69 -17.40
N SER A 350 8.04 18.78 -17.20
CA SER A 350 7.97 17.41 -17.73
C SER A 350 6.77 16.64 -17.16
N ALA A 351 6.52 16.72 -15.84
CA ALA A 351 5.40 16.06 -15.21
C ALA A 351 4.04 16.63 -15.65
N ASN A 352 3.92 17.98 -15.74
CA ASN A 352 2.71 18.65 -16.19
C ASN A 352 2.38 18.31 -17.65
N ALA A 353 3.39 18.33 -18.54
CA ALA A 353 3.19 17.98 -19.94
C ALA A 353 2.72 16.54 -20.10
N LEU A 354 3.42 15.58 -19.47
CA LEU A 354 3.04 14.18 -19.50
C LEU A 354 1.58 13.98 -19.06
N ILE A 355 1.23 14.48 -17.88
CA ILE A 355 -0.10 14.20 -17.30
C ILE A 355 -1.23 14.95 -18.02
N SER A 356 -0.91 15.99 -18.80
CA SER A 356 -1.90 16.72 -19.59
C SER A 356 -2.56 15.87 -20.67
N HIS A 357 -1.96 14.75 -21.07
CA HIS A 357 -2.50 13.79 -22.04
C HIS A 357 -3.64 12.92 -21.47
N ASN A 358 -3.83 12.92 -20.13
CA ASN A 358 -4.98 12.24 -19.52
C ASN A 358 -6.24 13.07 -19.64
N GLN A 359 -7.36 12.41 -19.95
CA GLN A 359 -8.68 13.01 -20.00
C GLN A 359 -9.37 12.92 -18.63
N GLY A 360 -10.34 13.79 -18.36
CA GLY A 360 -11.12 13.73 -17.12
C GLY A 360 -10.39 14.16 -15.85
N ARG A 361 -9.27 14.86 -15.97
CA ARG A 361 -8.55 15.44 -14.82
C ARG A 361 -9.35 16.56 -14.16
N LEU A 362 -9.19 16.72 -12.85
CA LEU A 362 -9.74 17.88 -12.11
C LEU A 362 -8.95 19.18 -12.38
N GLY A 363 -7.86 19.09 -13.13
CA GLY A 363 -7.10 20.19 -13.73
C GLY A 363 -6.36 21.02 -12.71
N LYS A 364 -5.09 20.69 -12.47
CA LYS A 364 -4.11 21.49 -11.74
C LYS A 364 -2.78 21.47 -12.48
N ASN A 365 -1.95 22.49 -12.29
CA ASN A 365 -0.61 22.58 -12.83
C ASN A 365 0.37 22.91 -11.70
N LEU A 366 1.40 22.08 -11.55
CA LEU A 366 2.45 22.32 -10.56
C LEU A 366 3.34 23.49 -10.98
N ARG A 367 3.66 24.36 -10.04
CA ARG A 367 4.58 25.50 -10.22
C ARG A 367 5.56 25.55 -9.05
N THR A 368 6.75 26.07 -9.26
CA THR A 368 7.77 26.21 -8.22
C THR A 368 8.53 27.52 -8.34
N ASP A 369 9.05 28.02 -7.22
CA ASP A 369 9.92 29.18 -7.15
C ASP A 369 11.41 28.77 -7.06
N GLN A 370 11.74 27.47 -7.15
CA GLN A 370 13.11 26.94 -7.02
C GLN A 370 13.97 27.13 -8.29
N GLY A 371 13.37 27.69 -9.36
CA GLY A 371 14.05 27.86 -10.64
C GLY A 371 14.10 26.59 -11.50
N PRO A 372 14.76 26.66 -12.68
CA PRO A 372 14.72 25.57 -13.66
C PRO A 372 15.41 24.30 -13.21
N GLY A 373 16.49 24.41 -12.42
CA GLY A 373 17.32 23.27 -12.06
C GLY A 373 18.03 22.64 -13.26
N GLU A 374 18.50 21.42 -13.10
CA GLU A 374 19.12 20.63 -14.17
C GLU A 374 18.05 20.13 -15.15
N PRO A 375 18.35 20.03 -16.45
CA PRO A 375 17.49 19.34 -17.41
C PRO A 375 17.32 17.86 -17.05
N VAL A 376 16.18 17.28 -17.40
CA VAL A 376 15.93 15.85 -17.28
C VAL A 376 16.88 15.09 -18.19
N ARG A 377 17.68 14.21 -17.64
CA ARG A 377 18.73 13.48 -18.38
C ARG A 377 18.16 12.18 -18.95
N VAL A 378 18.37 11.96 -20.23
CA VAL A 378 17.89 10.77 -20.95
C VAL A 378 19.07 9.95 -21.44
N HIS A 379 19.02 8.65 -21.19
CA HIS A 379 20.07 7.73 -21.62
C HIS A 379 19.48 6.50 -22.34
N GLU A 380 20.00 6.19 -23.52
CA GLU A 380 19.74 4.97 -24.27
C GLU A 380 20.92 4.02 -24.14
N SER A 381 20.66 2.76 -23.76
CA SER A 381 21.65 1.71 -23.63
C SER A 381 21.39 0.57 -24.65
N THR A 382 22.42 -0.17 -25.02
CA THR A 382 22.30 -1.32 -25.93
C THR A 382 21.63 -2.50 -25.26
N SER A 383 21.82 -2.66 -23.93
CA SER A 383 21.22 -3.75 -23.14
C SER A 383 20.86 -3.28 -21.72
N ASP A 384 20.04 -4.05 -21.02
CA ASP A 384 19.70 -3.86 -19.62
C ASP A 384 20.94 -3.88 -18.69
N PHE A 385 21.92 -4.74 -19.01
CA PHE A 385 23.19 -4.76 -18.29
C PHE A 385 23.98 -3.47 -18.48
N ALA A 386 24.07 -2.96 -19.72
CA ALA A 386 24.73 -1.69 -20.01
C ALA A 386 24.00 -0.50 -19.36
N GLU A 387 22.67 -0.54 -19.31
CA GLU A 387 21.84 0.43 -18.60
C GLU A 387 22.16 0.45 -17.10
N ALA A 388 22.20 -0.73 -16.45
CA ALA A 388 22.50 -0.83 -15.03
C ALA A 388 23.93 -0.37 -14.71
N GLN A 389 24.92 -0.72 -15.55
CA GLN A 389 26.30 -0.29 -15.37
C GLN A 389 26.45 1.23 -15.50
N TRP A 390 25.81 1.84 -16.51
CA TRP A 390 25.78 3.28 -16.68
C TRP A 390 25.15 3.98 -15.44
N MET A 391 24.04 3.48 -14.92
CA MET A 391 23.42 4.04 -13.71
C MET A 391 24.37 4.02 -12.52
N VAL A 392 25.10 2.91 -12.33
CA VAL A 392 26.08 2.79 -11.23
C VAL A 392 27.22 3.79 -11.39
N ASP A 393 27.71 3.99 -12.59
CA ASP A 393 28.81 4.93 -12.86
C ASP A 393 28.36 6.40 -12.66
N GLU A 394 27.14 6.75 -13.08
CA GLU A 394 26.55 8.06 -12.85
C GLU A 394 26.29 8.31 -11.34
N MET A 395 25.80 7.32 -10.59
CA MET A 395 25.64 7.41 -9.14
C MET A 395 26.97 7.63 -8.42
N ARG A 396 28.04 6.94 -8.85
CA ARG A 396 29.37 7.18 -8.31
C ARG A 396 29.87 8.61 -8.57
N GLN A 397 29.59 9.13 -9.77
CA GLN A 397 29.93 10.50 -10.10
C GLN A 397 29.16 11.48 -9.20
N LEU A 398 27.83 11.32 -9.07
CA LEU A 398 26.99 12.15 -8.19
C LEU A 398 27.50 12.20 -6.75
N LEU A 399 27.88 11.03 -6.20
CA LEU A 399 28.39 10.93 -4.82
C LEU A 399 29.77 11.58 -4.66
N ARG A 400 30.66 11.46 -5.67
CA ARG A 400 31.96 12.13 -5.67
C ARG A 400 31.82 13.65 -5.71
N ASP A 401 30.93 14.14 -6.58
CA ASP A 401 30.69 15.59 -6.73
C ASP A 401 30.08 16.16 -5.44
N GLY A 402 29.23 15.42 -4.76
CA GLY A 402 28.65 15.80 -3.46
C GLY A 402 29.67 15.86 -2.32
N GLN A 403 30.67 15.00 -2.33
CA GLN A 403 31.74 14.98 -1.32
C GLN A 403 32.79 16.10 -1.53
N ASN A 404 33.00 16.53 -2.77
CA ASN A 404 34.01 17.54 -3.11
C ASN A 404 33.59 18.99 -2.81
N GLY A 405 32.43 19.22 -2.19
CA GLY A 405 32.05 20.54 -1.68
C GLY A 405 31.38 21.46 -2.72
N ASP A 406 31.21 21.05 -3.95
CA ASP A 406 30.35 21.75 -4.94
C ASP A 406 28.89 21.29 -4.74
N GLY A 407 28.30 21.69 -3.63
CA GLY A 407 26.94 21.30 -3.21
C GLY A 407 25.82 21.68 -4.20
N SER A 408 26.16 22.35 -5.32
CA SER A 408 25.22 22.66 -6.39
C SER A 408 25.03 21.50 -7.38
N GLN A 409 26.02 20.59 -7.51
CA GLN A 409 26.00 19.55 -8.56
C GLN A 409 25.99 18.10 -8.05
N GLY A 410 26.40 17.82 -6.79
CA GLY A 410 26.50 16.48 -6.23
C GLY A 410 25.39 16.11 -5.27
N ILE A 411 25.34 14.82 -4.89
CA ILE A 411 24.45 14.25 -3.88
C ILE A 411 25.29 13.73 -2.73
N ALA A 412 25.05 14.21 -1.52
CA ALA A 412 25.89 13.92 -0.36
C ALA A 412 25.69 12.51 0.21
N SER A 413 24.48 11.97 0.16
CA SER A 413 24.11 10.69 0.78
C SER A 413 23.51 9.71 -0.23
N ARG A 414 23.87 8.42 -0.10
CA ARG A 414 23.26 7.33 -0.88
C ARG A 414 21.76 7.22 -0.65
N ASN A 415 21.28 7.57 0.55
CA ASN A 415 19.86 7.52 0.87
C ASN A 415 19.00 8.50 0.03
N GLU A 416 19.62 9.52 -0.55
CA GLU A 416 18.97 10.52 -1.39
C GLU A 416 18.98 10.16 -2.89
N ILE A 417 19.45 8.96 -3.24
CA ILE A 417 19.45 8.43 -4.61
C ILE A 417 18.48 7.25 -4.68
N ALA A 418 17.52 7.30 -5.60
CA ALA A 418 16.57 6.22 -5.83
C ALA A 418 16.60 5.71 -7.26
N VAL A 419 16.40 4.39 -7.41
CA VAL A 419 16.14 3.72 -8.69
C VAL A 419 14.71 3.21 -8.67
N LEU A 420 13.90 3.70 -9.60
CA LEU A 420 12.51 3.36 -9.74
C LEU A 420 12.30 2.50 -11.00
N TYR A 421 11.59 1.40 -10.83
CA TYR A 421 11.26 0.49 -11.92
C TYR A 421 9.78 0.10 -11.87
N ARG A 422 9.25 -0.34 -13.02
CA ARG A 422 7.83 -0.70 -13.15
C ARG A 422 7.54 -2.09 -12.56
N SER A 423 8.46 -3.03 -12.71
CA SER A 423 8.31 -4.43 -12.28
C SER A 423 9.50 -4.90 -11.47
N ASN A 424 9.25 -5.70 -10.43
CA ASN A 424 10.30 -6.32 -9.62
C ASN A 424 11.26 -7.22 -10.43
N ALA A 425 10.82 -7.74 -11.59
CA ALA A 425 11.69 -8.51 -12.48
C ALA A 425 12.90 -7.71 -13.03
N GLN A 426 12.81 -6.35 -13.01
CA GLN A 426 13.90 -5.46 -13.44
C GLN A 426 14.99 -5.31 -12.37
N SER A 427 14.69 -5.55 -11.09
CA SER A 427 15.60 -5.23 -9.98
C SER A 427 16.90 -6.05 -10.01
N ARG A 428 16.83 -7.31 -10.40
CA ARG A 428 17.95 -8.25 -10.32
C ARG A 428 19.20 -7.78 -11.06
N VAL A 429 19.06 -7.26 -12.28
CA VAL A 429 20.20 -6.80 -13.09
C VAL A 429 20.87 -5.58 -12.41
N ILE A 430 20.05 -4.69 -11.86
CA ILE A 430 20.49 -3.49 -11.13
C ILE A 430 21.18 -3.88 -9.81
N GLU A 431 20.57 -4.81 -9.07
CA GLU A 431 21.16 -5.35 -7.82
C GLU A 431 22.54 -5.96 -8.07
N THR A 432 22.67 -6.77 -9.14
CA THR A 432 23.96 -7.36 -9.53
C THR A 432 25.01 -6.29 -9.88
N ALA A 433 24.62 -5.24 -10.60
CA ALA A 433 25.53 -4.15 -10.96
C ALA A 433 25.98 -3.36 -9.72
N LEU A 434 25.09 -3.06 -8.79
CA LEU A 434 25.39 -2.39 -7.52
C LEU A 434 26.28 -3.26 -6.63
N PHE A 435 26.00 -4.57 -6.55
CA PHE A 435 26.81 -5.52 -5.79
C PHE A 435 28.23 -5.61 -6.32
N ASN A 436 28.41 -5.79 -7.65
CA ASN A 436 29.73 -5.84 -8.30
C ASN A 436 30.49 -4.54 -8.13
N ALA A 437 29.80 -3.43 -7.97
CA ALA A 437 30.37 -2.11 -7.74
C ALA A 437 30.67 -1.84 -6.25
N ALA A 438 30.42 -2.79 -5.35
CA ALA A 438 30.49 -2.63 -3.89
C ALA A 438 29.70 -1.41 -3.40
N MET A 439 28.57 -1.09 -4.04
CA MET A 439 27.69 0.04 -3.69
C MET A 439 26.51 -0.50 -2.87
N PRO A 440 26.41 -0.13 -1.58
CA PRO A 440 25.29 -0.57 -0.74
C PRO A 440 23.95 -0.13 -1.32
N TYR A 441 22.98 -1.03 -1.35
CA TYR A 441 21.61 -0.77 -1.83
C TYR A 441 20.57 -1.40 -0.90
N ARG A 442 19.34 -0.92 -1.00
CA ARG A 442 18.18 -1.44 -0.27
C ARG A 442 17.01 -1.56 -1.21
N VAL A 443 16.39 -2.74 -1.25
CA VAL A 443 15.21 -3.00 -2.06
C VAL A 443 13.95 -2.83 -1.21
N TYR A 444 13.09 -1.88 -1.61
CA TYR A 444 11.77 -1.74 -1.03
C TYR A 444 10.78 -2.57 -1.85
N GLY A 445 9.95 -3.37 -1.17
CA GLY A 445 8.96 -4.23 -1.82
C GLY A 445 9.46 -5.64 -2.16
N GLY A 446 10.67 -6.02 -1.69
CA GLY A 446 11.04 -7.42 -1.48
C GLY A 446 10.12 -8.04 -0.40
N LEU A 447 10.32 -9.31 -0.04
CA LEU A 447 9.57 -9.92 1.06
C LEU A 447 9.72 -9.04 2.30
N ARG A 448 8.61 -8.49 2.76
CA ARG A 448 8.52 -7.57 3.91
C ARG A 448 8.96 -8.30 5.15
N PHE A 449 9.45 -7.58 6.16
CA PHE A 449 9.94 -8.19 7.39
C PHE A 449 8.93 -9.20 7.96
N PHE A 450 7.68 -8.80 8.17
CA PHE A 450 6.64 -9.69 8.69
C PHE A 450 6.09 -10.71 7.67
N GLU A 451 6.53 -10.68 6.42
CA GLU A 451 6.21 -11.66 5.37
C GLU A 451 7.29 -12.73 5.19
N ARG A 452 8.48 -12.55 5.76
CA ARG A 452 9.56 -13.54 5.71
C ARG A 452 9.14 -14.83 6.39
N ALA A 453 9.53 -15.97 5.81
CA ALA A 453 9.07 -17.27 6.27
C ALA A 453 9.39 -17.54 7.75
N GLU A 454 10.63 -17.22 8.19
CA GLU A 454 11.09 -17.34 9.56
C GLU A 454 10.28 -16.51 10.54
N ILE A 455 9.92 -15.27 10.14
CA ILE A 455 9.09 -14.37 10.95
C ILE A 455 7.66 -14.89 11.04
N LYS A 456 7.08 -15.37 9.92
CA LYS A 456 5.75 -15.98 9.92
C LYS A 456 5.68 -17.23 10.79
N HIS A 457 6.75 -18.01 10.85
CA HIS A 457 6.80 -19.15 11.77
C HIS A 457 6.79 -18.69 13.23
N ALA A 458 7.60 -17.69 13.57
CA ALA A 458 7.63 -17.13 14.93
C ALA A 458 6.27 -16.52 15.33
N LEU A 459 5.66 -15.72 14.43
CA LEU A 459 4.33 -15.13 14.66
C LEU A 459 3.24 -16.21 14.82
N ALA A 460 3.33 -17.34 14.10
CA ALA A 460 2.37 -18.42 14.26
C ALA A 460 2.47 -19.07 15.64
N TYR A 461 3.67 -19.25 16.20
CA TYR A 461 3.83 -19.67 17.61
C TYR A 461 3.20 -18.64 18.56
N LEU A 462 3.49 -17.38 18.37
CA LEU A 462 2.95 -16.30 19.21
C LEU A 462 1.41 -16.24 19.14
N ARG A 463 0.83 -16.43 17.95
CA ARG A 463 -0.64 -16.50 17.76
C ARG A 463 -1.25 -17.67 18.51
N LEU A 464 -0.59 -18.85 18.53
CA LEU A 464 -1.05 -20.01 19.27
C LEU A 464 -0.96 -19.85 20.79
N LEU A 465 -0.04 -19.02 21.29
CA LEU A 465 -0.04 -18.66 22.72
C LEU A 465 -1.27 -17.80 23.07
N GLU A 466 -1.65 -16.87 22.22
CA GLU A 466 -2.82 -15.99 22.43
C GLU A 466 -4.14 -16.71 22.16
N ASN A 467 -4.21 -17.48 21.07
CA ASN A 467 -5.38 -18.25 20.67
C ASN A 467 -4.99 -19.68 20.27
N PRO A 468 -5.13 -20.67 21.15
CA PRO A 468 -4.82 -22.06 20.84
C PRO A 468 -5.65 -22.64 19.68
N ARG A 469 -6.82 -22.08 19.41
CA ARG A 469 -7.77 -22.53 18.38
C ARG A 469 -7.53 -21.90 17.00
N ASP A 470 -6.43 -21.19 16.79
CA ASP A 470 -6.02 -20.70 15.47
C ASP A 470 -5.46 -21.86 14.62
N ASP A 471 -6.35 -22.54 13.91
CA ASP A 471 -6.03 -23.69 13.06
C ASP A 471 -5.04 -23.33 11.94
N THR A 472 -5.03 -22.09 11.48
CA THR A 472 -4.10 -21.62 10.45
C THR A 472 -2.68 -21.58 10.99
N SER A 473 -2.49 -20.97 12.15
CA SER A 473 -1.20 -20.92 12.82
C SER A 473 -0.76 -22.33 13.29
N PHE A 474 -1.70 -23.16 13.77
CA PHE A 474 -1.43 -24.54 14.14
C PHE A 474 -0.86 -25.34 12.96
N MET A 475 -1.51 -25.31 11.80
CA MET A 475 -1.05 -26.01 10.61
C MET A 475 0.29 -25.50 10.08
N ARG A 476 0.59 -24.22 10.27
CA ARG A 476 1.87 -23.63 9.86
C ARG A 476 3.06 -24.19 10.64
N VAL A 477 2.89 -24.45 11.95
CA VAL A 477 4.03 -24.76 12.83
C VAL A 477 3.97 -26.16 13.47
N VAL A 478 2.90 -26.93 13.29
CA VAL A 478 2.75 -28.25 13.91
C VAL A 478 3.91 -29.20 13.57
N ASN A 479 4.46 -29.13 12.37
CA ASN A 479 5.66 -29.87 11.94
C ASN A 479 6.82 -28.96 11.52
N PHE A 480 6.86 -27.73 12.02
CA PHE A 480 7.96 -26.82 11.76
C PHE A 480 8.50 -26.22 13.07
N PRO A 481 9.77 -26.44 13.42
CA PRO A 481 10.74 -27.36 12.79
C PRO A 481 10.23 -28.81 12.73
N PRO A 482 10.84 -29.71 11.89
CA PRO A 482 10.36 -31.07 11.71
C PRO A 482 10.24 -31.87 13.02
N ARG A 483 9.05 -32.49 13.28
CA ARG A 483 8.74 -33.24 14.51
C ARG A 483 8.22 -34.63 14.20
N GLY A 484 8.37 -35.12 12.97
CA GLY A 484 7.82 -36.41 12.56
C GLY A 484 6.30 -36.42 12.39
N ILE A 485 5.66 -35.28 12.24
CA ILE A 485 4.25 -35.10 11.97
C ILE A 485 4.11 -34.90 10.46
N GLY A 486 3.85 -35.97 9.71
CA GLY A 486 3.72 -35.93 8.26
C GLY A 486 2.28 -35.58 7.81
N ALA A 487 2.11 -35.42 6.48
CA ALA A 487 0.83 -35.07 5.85
C ALA A 487 -0.33 -35.97 6.30
N ARG A 488 -0.10 -37.26 6.38
CA ARG A 488 -1.12 -38.25 6.85
C ARG A 488 -1.56 -37.99 8.29
N SER A 489 -0.63 -37.56 9.17
CA SER A 489 -0.98 -37.26 10.58
C SER A 489 -1.83 -36.00 10.68
N THR A 490 -1.52 -34.99 9.85
CA THR A 490 -2.30 -33.75 9.78
C THR A 490 -3.67 -33.96 9.13
N GLU A 491 -3.79 -34.83 8.14
CA GLU A 491 -5.08 -35.25 7.57
C GLU A 491 -5.96 -35.96 8.60
N GLN A 492 -5.41 -36.92 9.34
CA GLN A 492 -6.15 -37.60 10.43
C GLN A 492 -6.64 -36.60 11.48
N LEU A 493 -5.82 -35.60 11.82
CA LEU A 493 -6.22 -34.55 12.77
C LEU A 493 -7.34 -33.67 12.20
N GLN A 494 -7.25 -33.30 10.93
CA GLN A 494 -8.29 -32.51 10.23
C GLN A 494 -9.64 -33.29 10.19
N ASP A 495 -9.59 -34.57 9.85
CA ASP A 495 -10.78 -35.46 9.84
C ASP A 495 -11.41 -35.59 11.24
N ALA A 496 -10.58 -35.75 12.29
CA ALA A 496 -11.04 -35.79 13.66
C ALA A 496 -11.69 -34.45 14.09
N ALA A 497 -11.07 -33.34 13.79
CA ALA A 497 -11.59 -32.01 14.09
C ALA A 497 -12.92 -31.75 13.37
N GLN A 498 -12.99 -32.09 12.07
CA GLN A 498 -14.21 -31.99 11.28
C GLN A 498 -15.34 -32.83 11.84
N SER A 499 -15.04 -34.11 12.20
CA SER A 499 -16.04 -35.04 12.75
C SER A 499 -16.58 -34.58 14.10
N ALA A 500 -15.72 -33.94 14.91
CA ALA A 500 -16.09 -33.44 16.24
C ALA A 500 -16.63 -31.98 16.21
N GLY A 501 -16.50 -31.28 15.10
CA GLY A 501 -16.90 -29.87 14.99
C GLY A 501 -16.09 -28.92 15.88
N CYS A 502 -14.82 -29.26 16.17
CA CYS A 502 -13.94 -28.51 17.05
C CYS A 502 -12.64 -28.06 16.33
N SER A 503 -11.77 -27.29 17.02
CA SER A 503 -10.47 -26.87 16.50
C SER A 503 -9.50 -28.04 16.36
N LEU A 504 -8.42 -27.85 15.56
CA LEU A 504 -7.34 -28.83 15.44
C LEU A 504 -6.67 -29.12 16.80
N HIS A 505 -6.47 -28.08 17.60
CA HIS A 505 -5.94 -28.20 18.96
C HIS A 505 -6.79 -29.13 19.83
N ASP A 506 -8.10 -28.92 19.86
CA ASP A 506 -9.02 -29.70 20.71
C ASP A 506 -9.18 -31.13 20.19
N ALA A 507 -9.02 -31.36 18.87
CA ALA A 507 -9.13 -32.68 18.24
C ALA A 507 -7.89 -33.57 18.43
N VAL A 508 -6.76 -33.06 18.93
CA VAL A 508 -5.51 -33.81 19.09
C VAL A 508 -5.74 -35.10 19.94
N SER A 509 -6.56 -35.01 20.98
CA SER A 509 -6.86 -36.14 21.86
C SER A 509 -7.61 -37.29 21.16
N ALA A 510 -8.26 -37.05 20.05
CA ALA A 510 -8.98 -38.05 19.26
C ALA A 510 -8.07 -38.81 18.29
N VAL A 511 -6.84 -38.35 18.05
CA VAL A 511 -5.88 -38.98 17.13
C VAL A 511 -5.07 -40.03 17.88
N ALA A 512 -5.17 -41.30 17.46
CA ALA A 512 -4.50 -42.42 18.14
C ALA A 512 -3.11 -42.74 17.53
N GLY A 513 -2.31 -43.51 18.26
CA GLY A 513 -1.02 -44.05 17.81
C GLY A 513 0.13 -43.05 17.84
N LYS A 514 1.19 -43.31 17.04
CA LYS A 514 2.41 -42.46 17.01
C LYS A 514 2.11 -41.02 16.54
N ALA A 515 1.15 -40.85 15.62
CA ALA A 515 0.72 -39.55 15.16
C ALA A 515 0.11 -38.72 16.31
N GLY A 516 -0.82 -39.34 17.07
CA GLY A 516 -1.43 -38.69 18.23
C GLY A 516 -0.41 -38.36 19.31
N ALA A 517 0.57 -39.23 19.56
CA ALA A 517 1.63 -38.97 20.55
C ALA A 517 2.49 -37.74 20.16
N ASN A 518 2.89 -37.64 18.90
CA ASN A 518 3.67 -36.47 18.40
C ASN A 518 2.85 -35.18 18.44
N LEU A 519 1.58 -35.22 18.08
CA LEU A 519 0.66 -34.08 18.14
C LEU A 519 0.43 -33.64 19.57
N SER A 520 0.19 -34.60 20.51
CA SER A 520 0.04 -34.31 21.95
C SER A 520 1.30 -33.71 22.56
N ALA A 521 2.49 -34.20 22.17
CA ALA A 521 3.76 -33.60 22.58
C ALA A 521 3.93 -32.15 22.09
N PHE A 522 3.48 -31.86 20.88
CA PHE A 522 3.49 -30.50 20.35
C PHE A 522 2.53 -29.56 21.12
N VAL A 523 1.31 -30.01 21.39
CA VAL A 523 0.32 -29.25 22.19
C VAL A 523 0.84 -29.02 23.61
N ALA A 524 1.36 -30.05 24.27
CA ALA A 524 1.95 -29.94 25.62
C ALA A 524 3.09 -28.91 25.64
N LYS A 525 3.92 -28.83 24.57
CA LYS A 525 4.96 -27.84 24.46
C LYS A 525 4.39 -26.42 24.37
N LEU A 526 3.30 -26.20 23.61
CA LEU A 526 2.62 -24.91 23.53
C LEU A 526 2.02 -24.51 24.88
N ASP A 527 1.43 -25.47 25.63
CA ASP A 527 0.86 -25.20 26.95
C ASP A 527 1.94 -24.78 27.96
N VAL A 528 3.09 -25.46 27.94
CA VAL A 528 4.26 -25.10 28.79
C VAL A 528 4.75 -23.70 28.41
N LEU A 529 4.86 -23.38 27.12
CA LEU A 529 5.25 -22.04 26.66
C LEU A 529 4.25 -20.98 27.12
N ARG A 530 2.96 -21.26 27.04
CA ARG A 530 1.91 -20.34 27.50
C ARG A 530 2.02 -20.06 29.00
N GLU A 531 2.25 -21.12 29.81
CA GLU A 531 2.42 -20.98 31.24
C GLU A 531 3.70 -20.19 31.59
N GLN A 532 4.82 -20.49 30.93
CA GLN A 532 6.08 -19.79 31.13
C GLN A 532 6.02 -18.31 30.75
N THR A 533 5.26 -17.96 29.71
CA THR A 533 5.15 -16.58 29.24
C THR A 533 4.07 -15.77 29.95
N HIS A 534 3.27 -16.42 30.80
CA HIS A 534 2.24 -15.74 31.58
C HIS A 534 2.84 -14.64 32.47
N GLY A 535 2.35 -13.41 32.32
CA GLY A 535 2.83 -12.24 33.08
C GLY A 535 4.15 -11.66 32.62
N MET A 536 4.78 -12.20 31.57
CA MET A 536 5.99 -11.61 30.98
C MET A 536 5.67 -10.38 30.12
N GLY A 537 6.62 -9.45 30.02
CA GLY A 537 6.56 -8.38 29.01
C GLY A 537 6.74 -8.94 27.60
N LEU A 538 6.24 -8.22 26.59
CA LEU A 538 6.21 -8.65 25.18
C LEU A 538 7.59 -9.12 24.67
N ARG A 539 8.66 -8.39 24.93
CA ARG A 539 10.04 -8.82 24.61
C ARG A 539 10.36 -10.19 25.15
N GLY A 540 10.11 -10.42 26.46
CA GLY A 540 10.36 -11.70 27.12
C GLY A 540 9.54 -12.86 26.53
N ILE A 541 8.29 -12.60 26.12
CA ILE A 541 7.44 -13.56 25.43
C ILE A 541 8.10 -14.00 24.12
N VAL A 542 8.52 -13.03 23.28
CA VAL A 542 9.15 -13.32 21.97
C VAL A 542 10.46 -14.07 22.17
N GLU A 543 11.34 -13.61 23.09
CA GLU A 543 12.62 -14.29 23.41
C GLU A 543 12.39 -15.73 23.85
N THR A 544 11.43 -15.98 24.77
CA THR A 544 11.09 -17.32 25.26
C THR A 544 10.58 -18.22 24.15
N VAL A 545 9.71 -17.71 23.27
CA VAL A 545 9.22 -18.48 22.12
C VAL A 545 10.35 -18.85 21.18
N LEU A 546 11.23 -17.92 20.85
CA LEU A 546 12.36 -18.17 19.94
C LEU A 546 13.34 -19.20 20.55
N ALA A 547 13.65 -19.10 21.83
CA ALA A 547 14.55 -20.02 22.53
C ALA A 547 14.00 -21.44 22.64
N HIS A 548 12.68 -21.61 22.76
CA HIS A 548 12.08 -22.93 23.02
C HIS A 548 11.33 -23.51 21.80
N SER A 549 11.02 -22.75 20.75
CA SER A 549 10.36 -23.28 19.55
C SER A 549 11.23 -24.26 18.75
N GLY A 550 12.55 -24.10 18.80
CA GLY A 550 13.55 -24.77 17.96
C GLY A 550 13.75 -24.10 16.62
N LEU A 551 13.23 -22.87 16.44
CA LEU A 551 13.37 -22.13 15.19
C LEU A 551 14.80 -21.65 14.95
N ILE A 552 15.47 -21.17 16.00
CA ILE A 552 16.86 -20.67 15.89
C ILE A 552 17.79 -21.80 15.47
N GLU A 553 17.72 -22.96 16.16
CA GLU A 553 18.54 -24.11 15.85
C GLU A 553 18.28 -24.66 14.44
N HIS A 554 17.00 -24.65 14.03
CA HIS A 554 16.61 -25.12 12.71
C HIS A 554 17.25 -24.24 11.62
N TYR A 555 17.12 -22.92 11.75
CA TYR A 555 17.66 -22.01 10.77
C TYR A 555 19.18 -21.90 10.81
N GLN A 556 19.82 -22.05 11.98
CA GLN A 556 21.29 -22.14 12.07
C GLN A 556 21.87 -23.30 11.30
N ALA A 557 21.12 -24.39 11.13
CA ALA A 557 21.54 -25.55 10.36
C ALA A 557 21.38 -25.39 8.85
N GLU A 558 20.68 -24.36 8.36
CA GLU A 558 20.52 -24.05 6.94
C GLU A 558 21.75 -23.35 6.36
N ARG A 559 22.03 -23.57 5.07
CA ARG A 559 23.18 -22.99 4.35
C ARG A 559 23.21 -21.45 4.32
N GLU A 560 22.04 -20.80 4.33
CA GLU A 560 21.84 -19.34 4.35
C GLU A 560 21.09 -18.91 5.63
N GLY A 561 21.26 -19.67 6.70
CA GLY A 561 20.49 -19.49 7.92
C GLY A 561 20.90 -18.30 8.80
N ALA A 562 22.11 -17.76 8.62
CA ALA A 562 22.60 -16.62 9.40
C ALA A 562 21.66 -15.42 9.28
N ASP A 563 21.28 -15.04 8.06
CA ASP A 563 20.38 -13.90 7.81
C ASP A 563 18.99 -14.14 8.42
N ARG A 564 18.52 -15.40 8.42
CA ARG A 564 17.21 -15.74 9.01
C ARG A 564 17.24 -15.68 10.53
N VAL A 565 18.35 -16.09 11.15
CA VAL A 565 18.53 -15.96 12.61
C VAL A 565 18.62 -14.48 13.00
N GLU A 566 19.34 -13.67 12.21
CA GLU A 566 19.37 -12.21 12.42
C GLU A 566 17.96 -11.60 12.32
N ASN A 567 17.15 -12.02 11.36
CA ASN A 567 15.75 -11.60 11.24
C ASN A 567 14.90 -11.99 12.47
N LEU A 568 15.12 -13.19 13.04
CA LEU A 568 14.43 -13.61 14.27
C LEU A 568 14.87 -12.76 15.47
N GLN A 569 16.14 -12.37 15.56
CA GLN A 569 16.63 -11.45 16.59
C GLN A 569 16.04 -10.05 16.41
N GLU A 570 15.89 -9.59 15.16
CA GLU A 570 15.22 -8.31 14.85
C GLU A 570 13.75 -8.31 15.26
N LEU A 571 13.07 -9.47 15.26
CA LEU A 571 11.69 -9.59 15.77
C LEU A 571 11.60 -9.23 17.27
N VAL A 572 12.64 -9.58 18.06
CA VAL A 572 12.72 -9.18 19.47
C VAL A 572 12.85 -7.66 19.61
N SER A 573 13.70 -7.06 18.77
CA SER A 573 13.88 -5.59 18.73
C SER A 573 12.60 -4.88 18.28
N ALA A 574 11.87 -5.47 17.33
CA ALA A 574 10.58 -4.94 16.88
C ALA A 574 9.53 -4.96 18.01
N ALA A 575 9.47 -6.06 18.79
CA ALA A 575 8.58 -6.18 19.94
C ALA A 575 8.90 -5.17 21.04
N GLU A 576 10.19 -4.93 21.33
CA GLU A 576 10.63 -3.91 22.29
C GLU A 576 10.30 -2.49 21.83
N SER A 577 10.52 -2.19 20.55
CA SER A 577 10.18 -0.89 19.95
C SER A 577 8.69 -0.63 19.97
N PHE A 578 7.87 -1.65 19.74
CA PHE A 578 6.42 -1.56 19.81
C PHE A 578 5.94 -1.09 21.19
N VAL A 579 6.48 -1.67 22.27
CA VAL A 579 6.13 -1.28 23.63
C VAL A 579 6.65 0.12 23.98
N SER A 580 7.91 0.44 23.63
CA SER A 580 8.57 1.69 24.01
C SER A 580 8.09 2.91 23.22
N VAL A 581 7.84 2.76 21.92
CA VAL A 581 7.51 3.86 21.00
C VAL A 581 6.00 4.06 20.88
N GLU A 582 5.22 2.99 20.82
CA GLU A 582 3.76 3.08 20.68
C GLU A 582 3.02 3.16 22.03
N GLY A 583 3.73 2.96 23.14
CA GLY A 583 3.20 3.13 24.50
C GLY A 583 2.10 2.13 24.86
N PHE A 584 2.01 0.99 24.16
CA PHE A 584 1.14 -0.11 24.53
C PHE A 584 1.66 -0.78 25.80
N GLY A 585 1.04 -0.52 26.93
CA GLY A 585 1.42 -1.13 28.20
C GLY A 585 1.26 -0.24 29.42
N ARG A 586 1.03 1.08 29.24
CA ARG A 586 0.79 1.98 30.37
C ARG A 586 -0.56 2.72 30.36
N ASP A 587 -1.16 3.04 29.22
CA ASP A 587 -2.36 3.90 29.16
C ASP A 587 -3.29 3.67 27.96
N ALA A 588 -3.27 2.52 27.29
CA ALA A 588 -4.19 2.26 26.17
C ALA A 588 -5.51 1.63 26.68
N VAL A 589 -6.35 2.44 27.29
CA VAL A 589 -7.72 2.06 27.62
C VAL A 589 -8.60 2.33 26.40
N ALA A 590 -8.92 1.31 25.62
CA ALA A 590 -10.11 1.33 24.79
C ALA A 590 -11.29 1.11 25.73
N LEU A 591 -11.94 2.19 26.17
CA LEU A 591 -13.14 2.10 27.01
C LEU A 591 -14.31 1.57 26.17
N PRO A 592 -14.86 0.38 26.45
CA PRO A 592 -16.15 -0.01 25.89
C PRO A 592 -17.22 0.88 26.52
N VAL A 593 -18.06 1.45 25.69
CA VAL A 593 -19.28 2.13 26.16
C VAL A 593 -20.33 1.06 26.35
N ASP A 594 -20.81 0.89 27.59
CA ASP A 594 -21.97 0.05 27.86
C ASP A 594 -23.21 0.75 27.28
N MET A 595 -23.80 0.13 26.26
CA MET A 595 -24.93 0.68 25.50
C MET A 595 -26.24 0.70 26.29
N ASP A 596 -26.35 -0.03 27.40
CA ASP A 596 -27.56 -0.08 28.22
C ASP A 596 -27.58 1.00 29.34
N THR A 597 -26.43 1.46 29.78
CA THR A 597 -26.33 2.41 30.89
C THR A 597 -25.74 3.76 30.51
N GLY A 598 -25.07 3.89 29.35
CA GLY A 598 -24.39 5.13 28.94
C GLY A 598 -23.18 5.50 29.82
N GLU A 599 -22.77 4.61 30.73
CA GLU A 599 -21.62 4.79 31.61
C GLU A 599 -20.40 4.06 30.99
N THR A 600 -19.26 4.74 31.05
CA THR A 600 -17.97 4.12 30.70
C THR A 600 -17.65 3.06 31.77
N ALA A 601 -17.68 1.79 31.43
CA ALA A 601 -17.25 0.74 32.32
C ALA A 601 -15.76 0.96 32.68
N GLU A 602 -15.47 1.18 33.95
CA GLU A 602 -14.11 1.37 34.50
C GLU A 602 -13.27 0.07 34.44
N THR A 603 -13.82 -1.04 34.01
CA THR A 603 -13.15 -2.31 33.80
C THR A 603 -12.99 -2.58 32.31
N GLY A 604 -12.23 -1.75 31.60
CA GLY A 604 -11.78 -2.05 30.25
C GLY A 604 -10.79 -3.22 30.31
N GLU A 605 -11.20 -4.39 29.85
CA GLU A 605 -10.24 -5.46 29.53
C GLU A 605 -9.36 -4.93 28.40
N THR A 606 -8.14 -4.56 28.72
CA THR A 606 -7.12 -4.14 27.75
C THR A 606 -6.70 -5.36 26.93
N LEU A 607 -6.50 -5.17 25.60
CA LEU A 607 -5.82 -6.15 24.77
C LEU A 607 -4.50 -6.53 25.43
N SER A 608 -4.16 -7.81 25.45
CA SER A 608 -2.84 -8.23 25.88
C SER A 608 -1.79 -7.52 25.00
N PRO A 609 -0.61 -7.16 25.54
CA PRO A 609 0.49 -6.60 24.74
C PRO A 609 0.84 -7.49 23.54
N LEU A 610 0.70 -8.79 23.69
CA LEU A 610 0.90 -9.76 22.62
C LEU A 610 -0.19 -9.67 21.53
N ALA A 611 -1.46 -9.63 21.89
CA ALA A 611 -2.55 -9.46 20.91
C ALA A 611 -2.44 -8.15 20.15
N ALA A 612 -2.05 -7.06 20.82
CA ALA A 612 -1.81 -5.78 20.19
C ALA A 612 -0.65 -5.82 19.20
N PHE A 613 0.48 -6.45 19.57
CA PHE A 613 1.64 -6.64 18.69
C PHE A 613 1.32 -7.52 17.48
N LEU A 614 0.60 -8.64 17.66
CA LEU A 614 0.18 -9.51 16.57
C LEU A 614 -0.73 -8.79 15.58
N THR A 615 -1.61 -7.93 16.09
CA THR A 615 -2.46 -7.07 15.25
C THR A 615 -1.61 -6.05 14.47
N HIS A 616 -0.65 -5.40 15.15
CA HIS A 616 0.29 -4.49 14.52
C HIS A 616 1.10 -5.17 13.41
N ALA A 617 1.68 -6.35 13.69
CA ALA A 617 2.43 -7.13 12.72
C ALA A 617 1.57 -7.52 11.50
N ALA A 618 0.30 -7.88 11.70
CA ALA A 618 -0.63 -8.16 10.62
C ALA A 618 -0.96 -6.91 9.77
N LEU A 619 -1.12 -5.75 10.39
CA LEU A 619 -1.38 -4.49 9.70
C LEU A 619 -0.12 -3.95 9.00
N GLU A 620 1.07 -4.13 9.59
CA GLU A 620 2.35 -3.71 9.01
C GLU A 620 2.88 -4.66 7.92
N SER A 621 2.41 -5.91 7.86
CA SER A 621 2.74 -6.78 6.72
C SER A 621 2.33 -6.14 5.37
N GLY A 622 1.61 -5.01 5.41
CA GLY A 622 1.28 -4.11 4.31
C GLY A 622 2.31 -3.00 4.02
N GLU A 623 3.29 -2.68 4.89
CA GLU A 623 4.15 -1.48 4.76
C GLU A 623 5.65 -1.78 4.79
N ASN A 624 6.40 -1.01 3.98
CA ASN A 624 7.86 -1.08 3.90
C ASN A 624 8.51 -0.38 5.10
N GLN A 625 9.14 -1.12 6.03
CA GLN A 625 10.11 -0.54 6.94
C GLN A 625 11.53 -0.86 6.48
N ALA A 626 12.31 0.21 6.25
CA ALA A 626 13.74 0.09 6.01
C ALA A 626 14.45 -0.17 7.34
N LEU A 627 15.31 -1.19 7.40
CA LEU A 627 16.23 -1.38 8.51
C LEU A 627 17.04 -0.11 8.74
N ALA A 628 17.04 0.38 9.98
CA ALA A 628 17.70 1.61 10.36
C ALA A 628 19.23 1.47 10.26
N GLY A 629 19.92 2.44 9.67
CA GLY A 629 21.28 2.79 10.01
C GLY A 629 22.34 2.86 8.91
N ALA A 630 22.27 2.10 7.81
CA ALA A 630 23.29 2.16 6.77
C ALA A 630 22.84 3.02 5.58
N GLU A 631 23.73 3.92 5.10
CA GLU A 631 23.51 4.65 3.86
C GLU A 631 23.54 3.73 2.64
N ALA A 632 22.44 3.68 1.90
CA ALA A 632 22.26 2.79 0.76
C ALA A 632 21.46 3.44 -0.37
N ILE A 633 21.71 3.03 -1.62
CA ILE A 633 20.87 3.37 -2.76
C ILE A 633 19.49 2.77 -2.56
N GLN A 634 18.44 3.54 -2.81
CA GLN A 634 17.07 3.12 -2.59
C GLN A 634 16.49 2.53 -3.89
N MET A 635 16.15 1.26 -3.91
CA MET A 635 15.58 0.57 -5.07
C MET A 635 14.13 0.18 -4.79
N MET A 636 13.22 0.51 -5.70
CA MET A 636 11.81 0.20 -5.50
C MET A 636 10.98 0.28 -6.77
N THR A 637 9.80 -0.34 -6.75
CA THR A 637 8.82 -0.09 -7.80
C THR A 637 8.25 1.33 -7.69
N VAL A 638 7.74 1.87 -8.80
CA VAL A 638 7.07 3.18 -8.82
C VAL A 638 5.93 3.24 -7.80
N HIS A 639 5.18 2.15 -7.62
CA HIS A 639 4.11 2.09 -6.62
C HIS A 639 4.63 2.28 -5.18
N ALA A 640 5.75 1.65 -4.85
CA ALA A 640 6.36 1.78 -3.53
C ALA A 640 6.98 3.16 -3.29
N ALA A 641 7.31 3.89 -4.35
CA ALA A 641 7.86 5.24 -4.27
C ALA A 641 6.81 6.32 -3.97
N LYS A 642 5.52 5.99 -4.01
CA LYS A 642 4.46 6.95 -3.68
C LYS A 642 4.60 7.42 -2.23
N GLY A 643 4.57 8.74 -2.02
CA GLY A 643 4.80 9.37 -0.71
C GLY A 643 6.27 9.63 -0.35
N LEU A 644 7.22 9.03 -1.08
CA LEU A 644 8.66 9.27 -0.89
C LEU A 644 9.17 10.40 -1.80
N GLU A 645 10.42 10.83 -1.55
CA GLU A 645 11.10 11.85 -2.35
C GLU A 645 12.62 11.75 -2.17
N PHE A 646 13.37 12.01 -3.27
CA PHE A 646 14.82 11.81 -3.33
C PHE A 646 15.47 12.95 -4.11
N ASP A 647 16.73 13.26 -3.79
CA ASP A 647 17.47 14.31 -4.51
C ASP A 647 17.77 13.91 -5.96
N ALA A 648 18.11 12.64 -6.20
CA ALA A 648 18.28 12.09 -7.54
C ALA A 648 17.40 10.84 -7.72
N VAL A 649 16.69 10.79 -8.84
CA VAL A 649 15.82 9.67 -9.21
C VAL A 649 16.21 9.15 -10.59
N PHE A 650 16.44 7.85 -10.68
CA PHE A 650 16.62 7.11 -11.92
C PHE A 650 15.34 6.31 -12.21
N ILE A 651 14.71 6.55 -13.36
CA ILE A 651 13.56 5.78 -13.84
C ILE A 651 14.05 4.93 -15.01
N THR A 652 14.06 3.61 -14.83
CA THR A 652 14.65 2.65 -15.78
C THR A 652 13.60 1.83 -16.50
N GLY A 653 13.94 1.32 -17.68
CA GLY A 653 13.06 0.45 -18.44
C GLY A 653 11.89 1.17 -19.08
N LEU A 654 12.09 2.39 -19.54
CA LEU A 654 11.07 3.17 -20.25
C LEU A 654 10.91 2.64 -21.69
N GLU A 655 10.19 1.51 -21.80
CA GLU A 655 10.03 0.72 -23.01
C GLU A 655 8.57 0.30 -23.19
N GLU A 656 8.08 0.32 -24.44
CA GLU A 656 6.73 -0.17 -24.76
C GLU A 656 6.54 -1.63 -24.33
N GLY A 657 5.46 -1.90 -23.60
CA GLY A 657 5.15 -3.21 -23.03
C GLY A 657 5.77 -3.46 -21.66
N LEU A 658 6.70 -2.59 -21.19
CA LEU A 658 7.26 -2.64 -19.86
C LEU A 658 6.84 -1.43 -19.02
N PHE A 659 7.05 -0.22 -19.54
CA PHE A 659 6.54 1.03 -18.96
C PHE A 659 6.23 2.03 -20.10
N PRO A 660 4.96 2.11 -20.56
CA PRO A 660 3.73 1.50 -20.02
C PRO A 660 3.68 -0.02 -20.17
N HIS A 661 3.02 -0.67 -19.22
CA HIS A 661 2.91 -2.14 -19.17
C HIS A 661 1.98 -2.68 -20.28
N GLU A 662 2.33 -3.84 -20.87
CA GLU A 662 1.59 -4.41 -22.01
C GLU A 662 0.09 -4.62 -21.76
N ASN A 663 -0.30 -5.01 -20.54
CA ASN A 663 -1.71 -5.21 -20.17
C ASN A 663 -2.53 -3.91 -20.18
N ALA A 664 -1.86 -2.77 -19.96
CA ALA A 664 -2.50 -1.46 -19.95
C ALA A 664 -2.69 -0.86 -21.35
N LEU A 665 -1.99 -1.37 -22.35
CA LEU A 665 -2.03 -0.83 -23.71
C LEU A 665 -3.34 -1.14 -24.46
N SER A 666 -4.09 -2.16 -24.02
CA SER A 666 -5.36 -2.56 -24.62
C SER A 666 -6.55 -1.71 -24.16
N ASP A 667 -6.39 -0.95 -23.08
CA ASP A 667 -7.43 -0.13 -22.46
C ASP A 667 -6.98 1.31 -22.27
N HIS A 668 -7.82 2.25 -22.69
CA HIS A 668 -7.55 3.68 -22.54
C HIS A 668 -7.38 4.09 -21.06
N GLN A 669 -8.20 3.54 -20.16
CA GLN A 669 -8.08 3.82 -18.72
C GLN A 669 -6.79 3.24 -18.12
N GLY A 670 -6.37 2.07 -18.59
CA GLY A 670 -5.09 1.46 -18.22
C GLY A 670 -3.90 2.33 -18.61
N LEU A 671 -3.90 2.88 -19.83
CA LEU A 671 -2.83 3.78 -20.28
C LEU A 671 -2.81 5.08 -19.46
N GLU A 672 -3.98 5.62 -19.09
CA GLU A 672 -4.04 6.79 -18.20
C GLU A 672 -3.50 6.50 -16.81
N GLU A 673 -3.71 5.28 -16.28
CA GLU A 673 -3.12 4.86 -14.99
C GLU A 673 -1.59 4.73 -15.09
N GLU A 674 -1.06 4.12 -16.16
CA GLU A 674 0.38 4.06 -16.42
C GLU A 674 1.00 5.47 -16.53
N ARG A 675 0.28 6.41 -17.15
CA ARG A 675 0.73 7.81 -17.21
C ARG A 675 0.73 8.49 -15.84
N ARG A 676 -0.26 8.20 -14.97
CA ARG A 676 -0.24 8.64 -13.56
C ARG A 676 0.94 8.02 -12.80
N MET A 677 1.27 6.75 -13.09
CA MET A 677 2.47 6.13 -12.50
C MET A 677 3.75 6.83 -12.93
N MET A 678 3.90 7.15 -14.23
CA MET A 678 5.06 7.91 -14.70
C MET A 678 5.10 9.31 -14.09
N TYR A 679 3.96 9.99 -13.96
CA TYR A 679 3.84 11.27 -13.24
C TYR A 679 4.27 11.15 -11.77
N VAL A 680 3.84 10.08 -11.08
CA VAL A 680 4.32 9.80 -9.72
C VAL A 680 5.82 9.61 -9.70
N ALA A 681 6.40 8.82 -10.61
CA ALA A 681 7.84 8.55 -10.66
C ALA A 681 8.65 9.85 -10.87
N ILE A 682 8.27 10.68 -11.84
CA ILE A 682 8.91 11.97 -12.13
C ILE A 682 8.87 12.88 -10.89
N THR A 683 7.70 12.99 -10.24
CA THR A 683 7.51 13.89 -9.10
C THR A 683 8.17 13.40 -7.80
N ARG A 684 8.88 12.25 -7.81
CA ARG A 684 9.73 11.82 -6.67
C ARG A 684 11.06 12.56 -6.64
N ALA A 685 11.52 13.09 -7.78
CA ALA A 685 12.79 13.79 -7.88
C ALA A 685 12.69 15.23 -7.32
N ARG A 686 13.69 15.60 -6.50
CA ARG A 686 13.86 16.97 -6.01
C ARG A 686 14.76 17.78 -6.93
N LYS A 687 15.96 17.27 -7.21
CA LYS A 687 17.03 18.02 -7.92
C LYS A 687 17.35 17.43 -9.29
N ARG A 688 17.44 16.11 -9.40
CA ARG A 688 17.89 15.44 -10.63
C ARG A 688 16.98 14.29 -11.01
N LEU A 689 16.66 14.24 -12.28
CA LEU A 689 15.86 13.17 -12.87
C LEU A 689 16.62 12.55 -14.05
N TYR A 690 16.71 11.23 -14.03
CA TYR A 690 17.31 10.41 -15.08
C TYR A 690 16.25 9.47 -15.62
N LEU A 691 16.11 9.43 -16.93
CA LEU A 691 15.22 8.53 -17.66
C LEU A 691 16.07 7.60 -18.52
N SER A 692 15.86 6.29 -18.45
CA SER A 692 16.65 5.36 -19.25
C SER A 692 15.82 4.26 -19.88
N HIS A 693 16.30 3.77 -21.02
CA HIS A 693 15.76 2.61 -21.73
C HIS A 693 16.87 1.79 -22.37
N ALA A 694 16.60 0.51 -22.59
CA ALA A 694 17.53 -0.42 -23.23
C ALA A 694 16.95 -0.95 -24.55
N GLN A 695 17.79 -1.03 -25.61
CA GLN A 695 17.39 -1.62 -26.90
C GLN A 695 17.06 -3.10 -26.77
N THR A 696 17.76 -3.80 -25.87
CA THR A 696 17.50 -5.22 -25.57
C THR A 696 17.42 -5.44 -24.06
N ARG A 697 16.53 -6.32 -23.62
CA ARG A 697 16.38 -6.68 -22.21
C ARG A 697 16.07 -8.16 -22.06
N MET A 698 16.69 -8.79 -21.07
CA MET A 698 16.37 -10.17 -20.71
C MET A 698 15.30 -10.19 -19.61
N LEU A 699 14.11 -10.65 -19.95
CA LEU A 699 12.99 -10.82 -19.01
C LEU A 699 12.49 -12.27 -19.06
N HIS A 700 12.37 -12.91 -17.89
CA HIS A 700 11.90 -14.31 -17.75
C HIS A 700 12.66 -15.30 -18.64
N GLY A 701 13.99 -15.09 -18.81
CA GLY A 701 14.86 -15.98 -19.61
C GLY A 701 14.76 -15.79 -21.13
N GLN A 702 14.06 -14.75 -21.61
CA GLN A 702 13.95 -14.41 -23.03
C GLN A 702 14.50 -13.02 -23.31
N THR A 703 15.34 -12.90 -24.33
CA THR A 703 15.81 -11.59 -24.81
C THR A 703 14.70 -10.95 -25.65
N ARG A 704 14.28 -9.75 -25.26
CA ARG A 704 13.31 -8.93 -25.98
C ARG A 704 14.02 -7.74 -26.61
N TYR A 705 13.65 -7.42 -27.86
CA TYR A 705 14.03 -6.16 -28.52
C TYR A 705 12.96 -5.13 -28.19
N ASN A 706 13.37 -4.01 -27.61
CA ASN A 706 12.45 -3.05 -27.05
C ASN A 706 12.32 -1.82 -27.96
N ILE A 707 11.13 -1.26 -27.96
CA ILE A 707 10.82 0.05 -28.54
C ILE A 707 10.79 1.04 -27.39
N ARG A 708 11.37 2.21 -27.60
CA ARG A 708 11.33 3.35 -26.66
C ARG A 708 9.89 3.66 -26.26
N SER A 709 9.65 3.88 -24.95
CA SER A 709 8.36 4.27 -24.41
C SER A 709 7.79 5.52 -25.08
N ARG A 710 6.50 5.52 -25.40
CA ARG A 710 5.74 6.68 -25.89
C ARG A 710 5.79 7.87 -24.93
N PHE A 711 6.03 7.65 -23.66
CA PHE A 711 6.13 8.72 -22.67
C PHE A 711 7.24 9.73 -23.01
N PHE A 712 8.30 9.33 -23.70
CA PHE A 712 9.31 10.29 -24.17
C PHE A 712 8.77 11.31 -25.16
N ASP A 713 7.78 10.93 -25.98
CA ASP A 713 7.16 11.81 -26.97
C ASP A 713 6.12 12.76 -26.32
N GLU A 714 5.71 12.46 -25.08
CA GLU A 714 4.81 13.27 -24.27
C GLU A 714 5.55 14.31 -23.39
N LEU A 715 6.90 14.24 -23.35
CA LEU A 715 7.73 15.17 -22.59
C LEU A 715 8.18 16.35 -23.46
N PRO A 716 8.28 17.58 -22.89
CA PRO A 716 8.77 18.75 -23.64
C PRO A 716 10.26 18.61 -23.99
N GLU A 717 10.61 18.70 -25.25
CA GLU A 717 11.99 18.53 -25.74
C GLU A 717 12.98 19.48 -25.05
N HIS A 718 12.56 20.70 -24.75
CA HIS A 718 13.40 21.71 -24.11
C HIS A 718 13.78 21.39 -22.66
N THR A 719 13.05 20.50 -22.00
CA THR A 719 13.38 20.03 -20.63
C THR A 719 14.34 18.85 -20.63
N LEU A 720 14.58 18.23 -21.81
CA LEU A 720 15.33 16.98 -21.91
C LEU A 720 16.78 17.24 -22.36
N LYS A 721 17.72 16.47 -21.79
CA LYS A 721 19.12 16.40 -22.19
C LYS A 721 19.50 14.96 -22.48
N TRP A 722 19.62 14.63 -23.76
CA TRP A 722 20.09 13.32 -24.19
C TRP A 722 21.60 13.16 -23.91
N LEU A 723 22.00 12.13 -23.15
CA LEU A 723 23.38 11.81 -22.80
C LEU A 723 24.02 10.83 -23.78
N SER A 724 23.25 9.89 -24.32
CA SER A 724 23.68 9.06 -25.45
C SER A 724 23.57 9.87 -26.72
N VAL A 725 24.55 9.74 -27.61
CA VAL A 725 24.49 10.32 -28.95
C VAL A 725 23.42 9.54 -29.71
N ALA A 726 22.18 9.98 -29.58
CA ALA A 726 21.12 9.47 -30.44
C ALA A 726 21.57 9.68 -31.87
N ALA A 727 21.56 8.62 -32.68
CA ALA A 727 21.71 8.76 -34.13
C ALA A 727 20.63 9.76 -34.58
N LYS A 728 21.03 11.01 -34.76
CA LYS A 728 20.16 12.03 -35.34
C LYS A 728 19.79 11.58 -36.74
N GLY A 729 18.57 11.11 -36.89
CA GLY A 729 17.98 10.94 -38.20
C GLY A 729 17.70 9.51 -38.62
N LEU A 730 16.53 9.06 -38.24
CA LEU A 730 15.63 8.33 -39.13
C LEU A 730 14.22 8.51 -38.57
N ASN A 731 13.64 9.68 -38.83
CA ASN A 731 12.21 9.88 -38.69
C ASN A 731 11.56 9.23 -39.93
N PRO A 732 10.87 8.08 -39.81
CA PRO A 732 10.27 7.41 -40.98
C PRO A 732 9.15 8.23 -41.65
N ALA A 733 8.70 9.31 -41.02
CA ALA A 733 7.58 10.11 -41.47
C ALA A 733 7.94 11.25 -42.45
N SER A 734 9.24 11.54 -42.69
CA SER A 734 9.68 12.64 -43.58
C SER A 734 10.24 12.21 -44.92
N ALA A 735 10.20 10.89 -45.24
CA ALA A 735 10.77 10.35 -46.50
C ALA A 735 9.79 10.43 -47.71
N TRP A 736 8.64 11.09 -47.59
CA TRP A 736 7.74 11.34 -48.73
C TRP A 736 7.50 12.80 -48.98
N GLY A 737 8.29 13.36 -49.91
CA GLY A 737 7.98 14.62 -50.58
C GLY A 737 9.01 15.75 -50.46
N SER A 738 10.00 15.76 -51.29
CA SER A 738 10.24 16.86 -52.25
C SER A 738 11.59 16.73 -52.98
N SER A 739 11.45 16.42 -54.24
CA SER A 739 12.48 16.61 -55.27
C SER A 739 12.81 18.08 -55.39
N ARG A 740 14.06 18.49 -55.12
CA ARG A 740 14.67 19.70 -55.78
C ARG A 740 16.20 19.54 -55.92
N LYS A 741 16.63 19.86 -57.11
CA LYS A 741 17.95 19.76 -57.73
C LYS A 741 18.97 20.81 -57.24
N HIS A 742 20.25 20.45 -57.47
CA HIS A 742 21.43 21.32 -57.70
C HIS A 742 22.08 21.87 -56.41
N ASP A 743 23.41 21.93 -56.25
CA ASP A 743 24.57 21.90 -57.17
C ASP A 743 25.80 21.39 -56.39
N ALA A 744 26.74 20.88 -57.18
CA ALA A 744 28.03 20.37 -56.75
C ALA A 744 29.04 21.49 -56.47
N VAL A 745 29.88 21.36 -55.43
CA VAL A 745 31.25 21.88 -55.43
C VAL A 745 32.13 20.87 -54.69
N ALA A 746 33.18 20.47 -55.41
CA ALA A 746 34.21 19.49 -54.99
C ALA A 746 35.23 20.14 -54.06
N ALA A 747 35.67 19.43 -53.04
CA ALA A 747 37.06 19.56 -52.53
C ALA A 747 37.49 18.19 -51.97
N SER A 748 38.52 17.65 -52.63
CA SER A 748 39.27 16.47 -52.35
C SER A 748 40.07 16.55 -51.03
N THR A 749 40.14 15.46 -50.27
CA THR A 749 41.39 14.94 -49.68
C THR A 749 41.21 13.49 -49.27
N ASP A 750 42.11 12.68 -49.81
CA ASP A 750 42.31 11.25 -49.53
C ASP A 750 42.61 10.93 -48.08
N TRP A 751 42.00 9.87 -47.60
CA TRP A 751 42.68 8.86 -46.74
C TRP A 751 42.03 7.49 -46.95
N THR A 752 42.73 6.69 -47.74
CA THR A 752 42.48 5.25 -47.94
C THR A 752 43.01 4.47 -46.73
N SER A 753 42.17 3.73 -46.08
CA SER A 753 42.48 2.31 -45.68
C SER A 753 41.25 1.60 -45.17
N ALA A 754 40.80 0.70 -45.95
CA ALA A 754 40.29 -0.64 -45.70
C ALA A 754 39.51 -0.94 -44.44
N ILE A 755 38.16 -0.99 -44.54
CA ILE A 755 37.37 -2.10 -44.05
C ILE A 755 36.24 -2.32 -45.05
N SER A 756 36.22 -3.49 -45.70
CA SER A 756 35.16 -3.91 -46.62
C SER A 756 33.84 -4.14 -45.87
N PRO A 757 32.70 -3.71 -46.44
CA PRO A 757 31.40 -4.06 -45.85
C PRO A 757 31.14 -5.57 -46.12
N ALA A 758 30.74 -6.27 -45.08
CA ALA A 758 30.26 -7.64 -45.19
C ALA A 758 29.01 -7.66 -46.10
N SER A 759 29.12 -8.44 -47.16
CA SER A 759 28.02 -8.72 -48.08
C SER A 759 26.85 -9.39 -47.34
N PRO A 760 25.58 -9.14 -47.72
CA PRO A 760 24.43 -9.82 -47.12
C PRO A 760 24.55 -11.33 -47.36
N ALA A 761 24.36 -12.12 -46.32
CA ALA A 761 24.36 -13.58 -46.37
C ALA A 761 23.33 -14.07 -47.39
N THR A 762 23.81 -14.74 -48.44
CA THR A 762 22.99 -15.43 -49.43
C THR A 762 22.97 -16.91 -49.14
N ALA A 763 21.77 -17.51 -49.12
CA ALA A 763 21.63 -18.96 -49.04
C ALA A 763 22.34 -19.62 -50.23
N SER A 764 23.16 -20.63 -49.98
CA SER A 764 23.83 -21.40 -51.03
C SER A 764 23.12 -22.74 -51.24
N GLY A 765 23.01 -23.20 -52.47
CA GLY A 765 22.37 -24.48 -52.84
C GLY A 765 20.89 -24.35 -53.27
N ALA A 766 20.12 -25.43 -53.12
CA ALA A 766 18.71 -25.55 -53.59
C ALA A 766 17.76 -24.42 -53.10
N ASN A 767 18.14 -23.68 -52.06
CA ASN A 767 17.36 -22.61 -51.48
C ASN A 767 17.94 -21.19 -51.77
N ALA A 768 18.79 -21.01 -52.74
CA ALA A 768 19.43 -19.73 -53.12
C ALA A 768 18.44 -18.63 -53.57
N TRP A 769 17.21 -19.01 -53.89
CA TRP A 769 16.11 -18.15 -54.27
C TRP A 769 15.40 -17.50 -53.08
N VAL A 770 15.51 -18.07 -51.85
CA VAL A 770 14.92 -17.52 -50.62
C VAL A 770 15.71 -16.28 -50.22
N ARG A 771 15.03 -15.11 -50.25
CA ARG A 771 15.58 -13.80 -49.86
C ARG A 771 14.56 -13.05 -49.05
N SER A 772 15.00 -12.09 -48.25
CA SER A 772 14.09 -11.22 -47.53
C SER A 772 13.12 -10.52 -48.51
N GLY A 773 11.83 -10.52 -48.16
CA GLY A 773 10.73 -9.96 -48.95
C GLY A 773 10.09 -10.96 -49.93
N VAL A 774 10.64 -12.14 -50.13
CA VAL A 774 10.08 -13.13 -51.09
C VAL A 774 8.86 -13.84 -50.49
N PRO A 775 7.71 -13.91 -51.21
CA PRO A 775 6.60 -14.73 -50.79
C PRO A 775 6.92 -16.21 -50.94
N VAL A 776 6.57 -16.98 -49.90
CA VAL A 776 6.86 -18.42 -49.84
C VAL A 776 5.63 -19.19 -49.34
N PHE A 777 5.52 -20.43 -49.79
CA PHE A 777 4.48 -21.33 -49.29
C PHE A 777 5.15 -22.49 -48.53
N HIS A 778 4.58 -22.84 -47.37
CA HIS A 778 5.00 -23.96 -46.54
C HIS A 778 3.81 -24.90 -46.27
N ASN A 779 3.98 -26.19 -46.50
CA ASN A 779 2.89 -27.20 -46.45
C ASN A 779 2.06 -27.20 -45.13
N LYS A 780 2.71 -26.85 -44.00
CA LYS A 780 2.05 -26.81 -42.68
C LYS A 780 1.52 -25.44 -42.29
N PHE A 781 2.12 -24.34 -42.76
CA PHE A 781 1.83 -23.00 -42.33
C PHE A 781 1.17 -22.10 -43.39
N GLY A 782 1.05 -22.58 -44.61
CA GLY A 782 0.46 -21.86 -45.74
C GLY A 782 1.37 -20.78 -46.33
N GLU A 783 0.77 -19.78 -46.96
CA GLU A 783 1.49 -18.65 -47.55
C GLU A 783 2.06 -17.69 -46.50
N GLY A 784 3.28 -17.22 -46.73
CA GLY A 784 3.99 -16.28 -45.89
C GLY A 784 5.03 -15.48 -46.65
N ALA A 785 5.63 -14.49 -46.02
CA ALA A 785 6.71 -13.67 -46.55
C ALA A 785 7.98 -13.84 -45.70
N VAL A 786 9.12 -13.97 -46.34
CA VAL A 786 10.41 -14.03 -45.65
C VAL A 786 10.78 -12.66 -45.13
N LEU A 787 11.01 -12.57 -43.83
CA LEU A 787 11.40 -11.31 -43.15
C LEU A 787 12.94 -11.15 -43.12
N SER A 788 13.65 -12.20 -42.71
CA SER A 788 15.11 -12.20 -42.62
C SER A 788 15.68 -13.61 -42.80
N ILE A 789 16.97 -13.66 -43.10
CA ILE A 789 17.74 -14.93 -43.18
C ILE A 789 18.96 -14.79 -42.31
N GLU A 790 19.24 -15.79 -41.47
CA GLU A 790 20.42 -15.91 -40.64
C GLU A 790 21.19 -17.17 -40.96
N GLY A 791 22.52 -17.06 -40.89
CA GLY A 791 23.44 -18.17 -41.20
C GLY A 791 23.71 -18.39 -42.70
N SER A 792 24.53 -19.32 -43.01
CA SER A 792 24.90 -19.69 -44.40
C SER A 792 25.04 -21.21 -44.55
N GLY A 793 24.80 -21.75 -45.75
CA GLY A 793 24.90 -23.19 -46.02
C GLY A 793 23.78 -24.01 -45.36
N GLU A 794 24.11 -25.13 -44.76
CA GLU A 794 23.15 -26.04 -44.10
C GLU A 794 22.54 -25.52 -42.82
N ASP A 795 23.19 -24.57 -42.15
CA ASP A 795 22.71 -23.91 -40.92
C ASP A 795 21.84 -22.66 -41.17
N ALA A 796 21.58 -22.33 -42.44
CA ALA A 796 20.78 -21.18 -42.80
C ALA A 796 19.32 -21.30 -42.29
N ARG A 797 18.80 -20.25 -41.64
CA ARG A 797 17.43 -20.16 -41.12
C ARG A 797 16.74 -18.96 -41.73
N ALA A 798 15.47 -19.11 -42.11
CA ALA A 798 14.64 -18.01 -42.58
C ALA A 798 13.56 -17.70 -41.55
N GLN A 799 13.36 -16.42 -41.23
CA GLN A 799 12.23 -15.95 -40.51
C GLN A 799 11.08 -15.63 -41.48
N VAL A 800 9.96 -16.32 -41.35
CA VAL A 800 8.84 -16.21 -42.29
C VAL A 800 7.56 -15.79 -41.51
N LYS A 801 6.87 -14.79 -42.01
CA LYS A 801 5.60 -14.33 -41.47
C LYS A 801 4.45 -14.98 -42.25
N PHE A 802 3.69 -15.84 -41.56
CA PHE A 802 2.51 -16.53 -42.13
C PHE A 802 1.24 -15.83 -41.69
N GLY A 803 0.26 -15.68 -42.62
CA GLY A 803 -0.96 -14.91 -42.36
C GLY A 803 -1.79 -15.43 -41.18
N ARG A 804 -1.87 -16.75 -40.96
CA ARG A 804 -2.66 -17.37 -39.88
C ARG A 804 -1.83 -17.91 -38.70
N HIS A 805 -0.51 -18.02 -38.83
CA HIS A 805 0.37 -18.69 -37.87
C HIS A 805 1.47 -17.79 -37.31
N GLY A 806 1.43 -16.47 -37.60
CA GLY A 806 2.39 -15.50 -37.13
C GLY A 806 3.80 -15.72 -37.68
N VAL A 807 4.82 -15.18 -37.01
CA VAL A 807 6.23 -15.28 -37.41
C VAL A 807 6.83 -16.57 -36.92
N LYS A 808 7.52 -17.33 -37.84
CA LYS A 808 8.21 -18.58 -37.51
C LYS A 808 9.64 -18.60 -38.08
N TRP A 809 10.56 -19.13 -37.29
CA TRP A 809 11.91 -19.46 -37.76
C TRP A 809 11.93 -20.86 -38.38
N LEU A 810 12.44 -20.98 -39.61
CA LEU A 810 12.50 -22.22 -40.33
C LEU A 810 13.92 -22.47 -40.78
N ALA A 811 14.49 -23.64 -40.40
CA ALA A 811 15.79 -24.08 -40.92
C ALA A 811 15.64 -24.42 -42.39
N LEU A 812 16.38 -23.79 -43.28
CA LEU A 812 16.27 -23.93 -44.74
C LEU A 812 16.69 -25.30 -45.24
N SER A 813 17.51 -26.03 -44.48
CA SER A 813 17.89 -27.41 -44.78
C SER A 813 16.75 -28.43 -44.66
N VAL A 814 15.73 -28.12 -43.82
CA VAL A 814 14.61 -29.01 -43.50
C VAL A 814 13.26 -28.46 -44.00
N ALA A 815 13.10 -27.15 -44.03
CA ALA A 815 11.89 -26.46 -44.42
C ALA A 815 11.72 -26.55 -45.95
N LYS A 816 10.73 -27.31 -46.42
CA LYS A 816 10.36 -27.38 -47.86
C LYS A 816 9.53 -26.13 -48.19
N LEU A 817 10.22 -25.01 -48.41
CA LEU A 817 9.59 -23.78 -48.92
C LEU A 817 9.50 -23.86 -50.44
N THR A 818 8.37 -23.38 -51.00
CA THR A 818 8.18 -23.19 -52.44
C THR A 818 7.85 -21.73 -52.71
N PRO A 819 8.28 -21.14 -53.82
CA PRO A 819 7.87 -19.80 -54.22
C PRO A 819 6.35 -19.77 -54.48
N VAL A 820 5.72 -18.67 -54.11
CA VAL A 820 4.28 -18.40 -54.36
C VAL A 820 4.13 -17.64 -55.67
#